data_68ecae0515c98aa455efd5b43bac925d
#
_entry.id   68ecae0515c98aa455efd5b43bac925d
#
_cell.length_a   1.000
_cell.length_b   1.000
_cell.length_c   1.000
_cell.angle_alpha   90.00
_cell.angle_beta   90.00
_cell.angle_gamma   90.00
#
_symmetry.space_group_name_H-M   'P 1'
#
loop_
_entity.id
_entity.type
_entity.pdbx_description
1 polymer ?
#
loop_
_entity_poly.entity_id
_entity_poly.type
_entity_poly.pdbx_seq_one_letter_code
_entity_poly.pdbx_strand_id
1 'polypeptide(L)'
;MSAHAQTIISGHVKDLQGEAVAGATVLLYSDSLLTPPMKGYAITRKDGSYSISPKSGGDMWVQAKCLGYKDRKVKARVMPESTDIVMEHDERSLSEIVVKGTYTGIKMAGDTVKFDTGHFSNGFENNVSDILEKLPGVSVSEGGNVSYGGKTVDKLLIDGRDLFTRESDGLVIKNMPADVVAGAEIIKNYKDGTPGSNYGRRDNTALNIKTKGLGRLSGYADASGGYKDKYNAKSFTLGAGNRLSLTAILSGNNTGTPVFSLNDYLNHMMSGSNVTASGQTSIKISGAETSLLYRPDNLCKDMNNMATLNAKYKASDRLEINGSLLFNHSDTHSRTERDETYLSADTLVRSASLTDNRGNFLTAKLAADWRPTDKAQLRWNIKAGMSDISLGTAATNSGTGGTKYDNTAKNNGRDIESNVSLNVSAGKGLLFVNGNFAWNDDKDRSMLTTNRRLLPVDYGTANNGGNDFYISQHRTTRRLNIGSEAGYSLNLMKSVSLNASVSQQHEQNTLRLTSEQTAGGEDKIQTDEYSANIFARNTKGALKVNAGASVTVERSSITGRQSENRIKVYPSLSLSYDFSNAHSLSLSLSRTKNRTETAKMSALTLIDSYNEMTAASAIDTPFQTGTSLSLNYNNYNTASQTYLTVYANMQRQDHALTPVVSQEGTTSTVAYAYGSHADNIYAMANLEKRLSAIPLSIKINLMANYVESPSVLNGMDNTSTLKSLKAKAVVASNFRLMFNGEVSLGYSRRISDIASSRTKTDISGIDAGGKLYVKTGRLKFTASMAYSHSKTDTYRYDIYDLGLSAEYKIRRLTLKLSAENVLNLDSNSWINTLVTPYYSAIERYNRMPGCLMAGLKWTY
;
A
#
# COMPACT_ATOMS: atom_id res chain seq x y z
N MET A 1 15.39 -13.64 47.42
CA MET A 1 16.11 -13.97 46.16
C MET A 1 16.53 -15.44 46.21
N SER A 2 15.81 -16.34 45.59
CA SER A 2 16.19 -17.74 45.50
C SER A 2 17.17 -17.89 44.34
N ALA A 3 18.45 -18.12 44.67
CA ALA A 3 19.44 -18.49 43.66
C ALA A 3 19.05 -19.83 43.08
N HIS A 4 18.61 -19.88 41.82
CA HIS A 4 18.46 -21.13 41.08
C HIS A 4 19.88 -21.66 40.81
N ALA A 5 20.28 -22.69 41.50
CA ALA A 5 21.50 -23.41 41.19
C ALA A 5 21.38 -23.94 39.75
N GLN A 6 22.24 -23.46 38.85
CA GLN A 6 22.25 -23.87 37.46
C GLN A 6 22.74 -25.32 37.40
N THR A 7 21.86 -26.27 37.04
CA THR A 7 22.19 -27.66 36.89
C THR A 7 23.21 -27.80 35.75
N ILE A 8 24.39 -28.37 36.01
CA ILE A 8 25.42 -28.58 35.01
C ILE A 8 25.74 -30.07 34.97
N ILE A 9 25.75 -30.66 33.79
CA ILE A 9 26.19 -32.03 33.52
C ILE A 9 27.52 -31.92 32.76
N SER A 10 28.59 -32.45 33.34
CA SER A 10 29.91 -32.38 32.73
C SER A 10 30.63 -33.74 32.89
N GLY A 11 31.65 -33.95 32.08
CA GLY A 11 32.46 -35.20 32.12
C GLY A 11 33.44 -35.25 30.95
N HIS A 12 34.05 -36.40 30.76
CA HIS A 12 34.99 -36.68 29.67
C HIS A 12 34.48 -37.81 28.80
N VAL A 13 34.72 -37.71 27.50
CA VAL A 13 34.55 -38.82 26.56
C VAL A 13 35.93 -39.40 26.24
N LYS A 14 36.12 -40.70 26.50
CA LYS A 14 37.38 -41.42 26.30
C LYS A 14 37.11 -42.69 25.52
N ASP A 15 38.10 -43.24 24.89
CA ASP A 15 38.05 -44.58 24.33
C ASP A 15 38.40 -45.70 25.38
N LEU A 16 38.38 -46.96 24.94
CA LEU A 16 38.72 -48.08 25.79
C LEU A 16 40.21 -48.11 26.27
N GLN A 17 41.09 -47.40 25.59
CA GLN A 17 42.50 -47.22 25.92
C GLN A 17 42.71 -46.04 26.88
N GLY A 18 41.64 -45.23 27.15
CA GLY A 18 41.73 -44.08 28.01
C GLY A 18 42.08 -42.77 27.29
N GLU A 19 42.28 -42.80 25.98
CA GLU A 19 42.59 -41.63 25.17
C GLU A 19 41.32 -40.74 25.01
N ALA A 20 41.54 -39.44 24.98
CA ALA A 20 40.46 -38.45 24.87
C ALA A 20 39.81 -38.47 23.47
N VAL A 21 38.50 -38.62 23.39
CA VAL A 21 37.74 -38.52 22.13
C VAL A 21 37.29 -37.08 21.89
N ALA A 22 38.10 -36.36 21.12
CA ALA A 22 37.80 -34.97 20.72
C ALA A 22 36.78 -34.91 19.59
N GLY A 23 35.90 -33.91 19.61
CA GLY A 23 34.91 -33.72 18.56
C GLY A 23 33.68 -34.64 18.65
N ALA A 24 33.56 -35.43 19.70
CA ALA A 24 32.36 -36.23 19.95
C ALA A 24 31.17 -35.33 20.29
N THR A 25 30.02 -35.60 19.70
CA THR A 25 28.74 -34.90 19.99
C THR A 25 28.05 -35.60 21.14
N VAL A 26 27.88 -34.93 22.27
CA VAL A 26 27.18 -35.41 23.47
C VAL A 26 25.79 -34.79 23.50
N LEU A 27 24.76 -35.64 23.39
CA LEU A 27 23.34 -35.24 23.30
C LEU A 27 22.66 -35.59 24.63
N LEU A 28 21.80 -34.70 25.14
CA LEU A 28 21.10 -34.87 26.41
C LEU A 28 19.60 -35.13 26.16
N TYR A 29 19.06 -36.16 26.84
CA TYR A 29 17.64 -36.57 26.75
C TYR A 29 17.01 -36.74 28.12
N SER A 30 15.68 -36.66 28.21
CA SER A 30 14.90 -36.84 29.43
C SER A 30 14.61 -38.28 29.79
N ASP A 31 14.92 -39.24 28.93
CA ASP A 31 14.63 -40.66 29.17
C ASP A 31 15.70 -41.57 28.54
N SER A 32 15.70 -42.86 28.97
CA SER A 32 16.61 -43.87 28.47
C SER A 32 16.35 -44.32 27.05
N LEU A 33 15.18 -44.04 26.47
CA LEU A 33 14.83 -44.35 25.09
C LEU A 33 15.34 -43.29 24.11
N LEU A 34 15.90 -42.16 24.61
CA LEU A 34 16.42 -41.05 23.84
C LEU A 34 15.32 -40.38 22.98
N THR A 35 14.13 -40.23 23.58
CA THR A 35 12.93 -39.67 22.91
C THR A 35 13.09 -38.17 22.59
N PRO A 36 12.93 -37.73 21.36
CA PRO A 36 12.96 -36.30 21.02
C PRO A 36 11.84 -35.52 21.71
N PRO A 37 12.04 -34.20 21.99
CA PRO A 37 13.20 -33.38 21.64
C PRO A 37 14.36 -33.55 22.65
N MET A 38 15.61 -33.44 22.15
CA MET A 38 16.79 -33.38 23.00
C MET A 38 16.75 -32.14 23.92
N LYS A 39 17.31 -32.28 25.13
CA LYS A 39 17.30 -31.19 26.14
C LYS A 39 18.56 -30.31 26.13
N GLY A 40 19.62 -30.74 25.42
CA GLY A 40 20.86 -30.03 25.24
C GLY A 40 21.89 -30.84 24.47
N TYR A 41 22.96 -30.19 24.08
CA TYR A 41 24.11 -30.87 23.48
C TYR A 41 25.42 -30.13 23.78
N ALA A 42 26.53 -30.85 23.66
CA ALA A 42 27.88 -30.28 23.65
C ALA A 42 28.77 -31.07 22.68
N ILE A 43 29.88 -30.49 22.24
CA ILE A 43 30.91 -31.11 21.47
C ILE A 43 32.15 -31.20 22.37
N THR A 44 32.79 -32.35 22.45
CA THR A 44 33.95 -32.56 23.29
C THR A 44 35.16 -31.75 22.80
N ARG A 45 35.89 -31.19 23.77
CA ARG A 45 37.13 -30.45 23.52
C ARG A 45 38.28 -31.40 23.19
N LYS A 46 39.48 -30.87 22.96
CA LYS A 46 40.67 -31.66 22.64
C LYS A 46 41.05 -32.63 23.75
N ASP A 47 40.74 -32.32 24.99
CA ASP A 47 40.95 -33.16 26.17
C ASP A 47 39.80 -34.13 26.46
N GLY A 48 38.82 -34.23 25.55
CA GLY A 48 37.62 -35.04 25.70
C GLY A 48 36.57 -34.45 26.63
N SER A 49 36.76 -33.29 27.25
CA SER A 49 35.84 -32.70 28.21
C SER A 49 34.59 -32.11 27.53
N TYR A 50 33.46 -32.20 28.21
CA TYR A 50 32.20 -31.56 27.78
C TYR A 50 31.43 -31.02 28.97
N SER A 51 30.52 -30.06 28.72
CA SER A 51 29.61 -29.46 29.71
C SER A 51 28.31 -29.07 29.06
N ILE A 52 27.17 -29.47 29.64
CA ILE A 52 25.82 -29.18 29.17
C ILE A 52 25.03 -28.63 30.36
N SER A 53 24.34 -27.49 30.14
CA SER A 53 23.43 -26.86 31.10
C SER A 53 21.96 -27.07 30.65
N PRO A 54 21.26 -28.06 31.21
CA PRO A 54 19.86 -28.31 30.86
C PRO A 54 18.94 -27.23 31.43
N LYS A 55 17.87 -26.91 30.68
CA LYS A 55 16.84 -25.91 31.09
C LYS A 55 15.82 -26.46 32.10
N SER A 56 15.84 -27.77 32.40
CA SER A 56 14.91 -28.42 33.33
C SER A 56 15.63 -29.49 34.12
N GLY A 57 15.27 -29.69 35.39
CA GLY A 57 15.79 -30.76 36.23
C GLY A 57 15.08 -32.10 36.01
N GLY A 58 15.61 -33.18 36.58
CA GLY A 58 15.08 -34.56 36.52
C GLY A 58 16.13 -35.59 36.10
N ASP A 59 15.75 -36.86 36.05
CA ASP A 59 16.59 -37.94 35.54
C ASP A 59 16.87 -37.68 34.05
N MET A 60 18.13 -37.68 33.67
CA MET A 60 18.58 -37.41 32.32
C MET A 60 19.56 -38.45 31.82
N TRP A 61 19.65 -38.59 30.50
CA TRP A 61 20.54 -39.50 29.81
C TRP A 61 21.38 -38.78 28.79
N VAL A 62 22.63 -39.08 28.72
CA VAL A 62 23.54 -38.56 27.69
C VAL A 62 23.89 -39.65 26.70
N GLN A 63 23.89 -39.29 25.40
CA GLN A 63 24.38 -40.13 24.32
C GLN A 63 25.58 -39.47 23.66
N ALA A 64 26.72 -40.15 23.63
CA ALA A 64 27.88 -39.70 22.87
C ALA A 64 27.91 -40.35 21.49
N LYS A 65 28.21 -39.56 20.48
CA LYS A 65 28.35 -39.96 19.08
C LYS A 65 29.64 -39.36 18.51
N CYS A 66 30.45 -40.20 17.91
CA CYS A 66 31.68 -39.80 17.23
C CYS A 66 31.92 -40.70 16.03
N LEU A 67 32.40 -40.11 14.94
CA LEU A 67 32.78 -40.89 13.76
C LEU A 67 33.89 -41.88 14.09
N GLY A 68 33.69 -43.15 13.72
CA GLY A 68 34.65 -44.22 14.05
C GLY A 68 34.43 -44.86 15.42
N TYR A 69 33.40 -44.50 16.16
CA TYR A 69 33.05 -45.05 17.45
C TYR A 69 31.59 -45.51 17.50
N LYS A 70 31.28 -46.54 18.28
CA LYS A 70 29.90 -46.95 18.56
C LYS A 70 29.21 -45.96 19.47
N ASP A 71 27.97 -45.62 19.16
CA ASP A 71 27.14 -44.75 20.00
C ASP A 71 27.03 -45.29 21.41
N ARG A 72 27.30 -44.44 22.41
CA ARG A 72 27.24 -44.84 23.83
C ARG A 72 26.27 -43.97 24.58
N LYS A 73 25.39 -44.58 25.38
CA LYS A 73 24.50 -43.89 26.29
C LYS A 73 24.76 -44.21 27.74
N VAL A 74 24.67 -43.22 28.63
CA VAL A 74 24.82 -43.40 30.08
C VAL A 74 23.81 -42.47 30.80
N LYS A 75 23.44 -42.83 32.04
CA LYS A 75 22.61 -41.96 32.89
C LYS A 75 23.47 -40.76 33.32
N ALA A 76 22.94 -39.56 33.13
CA ALA A 76 23.63 -38.32 33.50
C ALA A 76 23.69 -38.13 35.03
N ARG A 77 24.86 -37.65 35.51
CA ARG A 77 25.06 -37.23 36.91
C ARG A 77 25.29 -35.73 36.91
N VAL A 78 24.71 -35.05 37.91
CA VAL A 78 24.84 -33.62 38.08
C VAL A 78 26.06 -33.28 38.94
N MET A 79 26.74 -32.17 38.67
CA MET A 79 27.86 -31.72 39.48
C MET A 79 27.48 -31.71 40.98
N PRO A 80 28.39 -32.16 41.88
CA PRO A 80 29.83 -32.31 41.67
C PRO A 80 30.29 -33.63 41.06
N GLU A 81 29.38 -34.55 40.73
CA GLU A 81 29.76 -35.81 40.07
C GLU A 81 29.91 -35.59 38.55
N SER A 82 30.91 -36.24 37.95
CA SER A 82 31.14 -36.25 36.52
C SER A 82 30.40 -37.41 35.83
N THR A 83 29.97 -37.19 34.60
CA THR A 83 29.41 -38.21 33.74
C THR A 83 30.42 -38.56 32.66
N ASP A 84 31.36 -39.44 32.96
CA ASP A 84 32.34 -39.88 31.97
C ASP A 84 31.75 -40.96 31.05
N ILE A 85 32.09 -40.89 29.75
CA ILE A 85 31.59 -41.81 28.72
C ILE A 85 32.78 -42.51 28.07
N VAL A 86 32.74 -43.82 28.08
CA VAL A 86 33.74 -44.64 27.38
C VAL A 86 33.15 -45.18 26.10
N MET A 87 33.75 -44.86 24.96
CA MET A 87 33.32 -45.24 23.62
C MET A 87 34.19 -46.36 23.07
N GLU A 88 33.61 -47.29 22.36
CA GLU A 88 34.28 -48.39 21.68
C GLU A 88 34.44 -48.05 20.20
N HIS A 89 35.61 -48.36 19.60
CA HIS A 89 35.81 -48.20 18.17
C HIS A 89 34.82 -49.05 17.37
N ASP A 90 34.20 -48.43 16.33
CA ASP A 90 33.33 -49.13 15.38
C ASP A 90 34.11 -49.39 14.08
N GLU A 91 34.55 -50.67 13.94
CA GLU A 91 35.27 -51.11 12.75
C GLU A 91 34.37 -51.33 11.54
N ARG A 92 33.06 -50.98 11.63
CA ARG A 92 32.15 -51.08 10.52
C ARG A 92 32.39 -49.96 9.52
N SER A 93 32.57 -50.33 8.26
CA SER A 93 32.62 -49.43 7.14
C SER A 93 31.43 -48.45 7.19
N LEU A 94 31.71 -47.16 7.11
CA LEU A 94 30.73 -46.12 7.03
C LEU A 94 29.81 -46.34 5.84
N SER A 95 28.58 -46.73 6.09
CA SER A 95 27.54 -46.57 5.10
C SER A 95 27.36 -45.07 4.84
N GLU A 96 27.41 -44.66 3.56
CA GLU A 96 27.24 -43.30 3.09
C GLU A 96 25.97 -42.71 3.72
N ILE A 97 26.13 -41.73 4.62
CA ILE A 97 24.99 -40.99 5.13
C ILE A 97 24.57 -39.98 4.07
N VAL A 98 23.65 -40.40 3.20
CA VAL A 98 22.96 -39.47 2.30
C VAL A 98 22.06 -38.61 3.15
N VAL A 99 22.54 -37.43 3.57
CA VAL A 99 21.70 -36.37 4.14
C VAL A 99 20.81 -35.88 3.02
N LYS A 100 19.64 -36.45 2.87
CA LYS A 100 18.56 -35.86 2.04
C LYS A 100 18.05 -34.63 2.75
N GLY A 101 18.78 -33.53 2.64
CA GLY A 101 18.24 -32.22 2.95
C GLY A 101 17.05 -31.96 2.02
N THR A 102 15.87 -31.78 2.55
CA THR A 102 14.70 -31.35 1.74
C THR A 102 15.02 -29.93 1.23
N TYR A 103 15.35 -29.83 -0.05
CA TYR A 103 15.60 -28.53 -0.68
C TYR A 103 14.28 -27.71 -0.69
N THR A 104 14.22 -26.66 0.09
CA THR A 104 13.03 -25.81 0.26
C THR A 104 12.90 -24.72 -0.80
N GLY A 105 13.83 -24.63 -1.75
CA GLY A 105 13.88 -23.55 -2.74
C GLY A 105 14.39 -22.22 -2.19
N ILE A 106 14.80 -22.17 -0.92
CA ILE A 106 15.32 -20.98 -0.24
C ILE A 106 16.73 -21.26 0.27
N LYS A 107 17.63 -20.32 0.02
CA LYS A 107 18.99 -20.33 0.58
C LYS A 107 19.26 -19.00 1.29
N MET A 108 19.79 -19.05 2.50
CA MET A 108 20.25 -17.86 3.21
C MET A 108 21.78 -17.76 3.11
N ALA A 109 22.29 -16.61 2.73
CA ALA A 109 23.70 -16.31 2.63
C ALA A 109 23.97 -14.94 3.28
N GLY A 110 24.31 -14.92 4.57
CA GLY A 110 24.41 -13.68 5.35
C GLY A 110 23.09 -12.90 5.35
N ASP A 111 23.13 -11.64 4.93
CA ASP A 111 21.94 -10.76 4.83
C ASP A 111 21.10 -11.02 3.56
N THR A 112 21.47 -11.99 2.72
CA THR A 112 20.78 -12.27 1.46
C THR A 112 19.95 -13.54 1.56
N VAL A 113 18.66 -13.43 1.23
CA VAL A 113 17.73 -14.55 1.05
C VAL A 113 17.56 -14.79 -0.44
N LYS A 114 17.98 -15.97 -0.92
CA LYS A 114 17.91 -16.36 -2.33
C LYS A 114 16.75 -17.33 -2.54
N PHE A 115 15.93 -17.05 -3.54
CA PHE A 115 14.81 -17.87 -3.94
C PHE A 115 15.08 -18.50 -5.30
N ASP A 116 14.92 -19.80 -5.37
CA ASP A 116 14.80 -20.53 -6.64
C ASP A 116 13.35 -20.38 -7.13
N THR A 117 13.14 -19.43 -8.03
CA THR A 117 11.80 -19.15 -8.57
C THR A 117 11.17 -20.36 -9.26
N GLY A 118 11.98 -21.25 -9.85
CA GLY A 118 11.52 -22.50 -10.45
C GLY A 118 10.90 -23.47 -9.43
N HIS A 119 11.29 -23.39 -8.15
CA HIS A 119 10.70 -24.21 -7.09
C HIS A 119 9.28 -23.73 -6.72
N PHE A 120 9.01 -22.45 -6.84
CA PHE A 120 7.74 -21.81 -6.44
C PHE A 120 6.80 -21.57 -7.63
N SER A 121 7.31 -21.58 -8.85
CA SER A 121 6.52 -21.36 -10.08
C SER A 121 5.80 -22.64 -10.50
N ASN A 122 4.53 -22.50 -10.93
CA ASN A 122 3.75 -23.57 -11.56
C ASN A 122 3.56 -23.35 -13.07
N GLY A 123 4.15 -22.24 -13.62
CA GLY A 123 4.17 -21.93 -15.05
C GLY A 123 2.93 -21.19 -15.57
N PHE A 124 2.05 -20.72 -14.68
CA PHE A 124 0.91 -19.85 -15.02
C PHE A 124 1.21 -18.37 -14.83
N GLU A 125 2.38 -18.04 -14.29
CA GLU A 125 2.80 -16.68 -14.09
C GLU A 125 2.97 -15.96 -15.43
N ASN A 126 2.40 -14.76 -15.51
CA ASN A 126 2.48 -13.91 -16.70
C ASN A 126 3.55 -12.83 -16.57
N ASN A 127 3.79 -12.35 -15.35
CA ASN A 127 4.72 -11.27 -15.04
C ASN A 127 5.53 -11.55 -13.76
N VAL A 128 6.46 -10.68 -13.45
CA VAL A 128 7.31 -10.81 -12.26
C VAL A 128 6.51 -10.75 -10.97
N SER A 129 5.44 -9.92 -10.88
CA SER A 129 4.62 -9.86 -9.67
C SER A 129 3.99 -11.20 -9.33
N ASP A 130 3.52 -11.95 -10.34
CA ASP A 130 2.92 -13.28 -10.14
C ASP A 130 3.93 -14.28 -9.55
N ILE A 131 5.21 -14.17 -9.94
CA ILE A 131 6.28 -14.98 -9.35
C ILE A 131 6.55 -14.55 -7.91
N LEU A 132 6.70 -13.23 -7.68
CA LEU A 132 7.04 -12.69 -6.37
C LEU A 132 5.97 -13.01 -5.32
N GLU A 133 4.69 -12.95 -5.67
CA GLU A 133 3.58 -13.31 -4.79
C GLU A 133 3.59 -14.78 -4.35
N LYS A 134 4.29 -15.64 -5.10
CA LYS A 134 4.49 -17.04 -4.75
C LYS A 134 5.72 -17.28 -3.88
N LEU A 135 6.60 -16.26 -3.72
CA LEU A 135 7.78 -16.41 -2.88
C LEU A 135 7.41 -16.27 -1.40
N PRO A 136 7.96 -17.13 -0.53
CA PRO A 136 7.68 -17.08 0.89
C PRO A 136 8.07 -15.76 1.56
N GLY A 137 7.11 -15.13 2.25
CA GLY A 137 7.31 -13.87 2.96
C GLY A 137 7.41 -12.62 2.07
N VAL A 138 7.23 -12.78 0.76
CA VAL A 138 7.13 -11.68 -0.20
C VAL A 138 5.66 -11.35 -0.43
N SER A 139 5.32 -10.08 -0.44
CA SER A 139 4.02 -9.59 -0.85
C SER A 139 4.18 -8.48 -1.88
N VAL A 140 3.29 -8.44 -2.84
CA VAL A 140 3.22 -7.39 -3.85
C VAL A 140 1.90 -6.65 -3.70
N SER A 141 1.95 -5.33 -3.55
CA SER A 141 0.74 -4.52 -3.51
C SER A 141 0.13 -4.39 -4.91
N GLU A 142 -1.12 -3.94 -4.99
CA GLU A 142 -1.80 -3.65 -6.26
C GLU A 142 -0.99 -2.67 -7.14
N GLY A 143 -0.30 -1.71 -6.54
CA GLY A 143 0.61 -0.78 -7.23
C GLY A 143 2.01 -1.35 -7.55
N GLY A 144 2.26 -2.65 -7.34
CA GLY A 144 3.53 -3.30 -7.64
C GLY A 144 4.63 -3.07 -6.60
N ASN A 145 4.34 -2.43 -5.46
CA ASN A 145 5.31 -2.32 -4.36
C ASN A 145 5.54 -3.69 -3.72
N VAL A 146 6.79 -4.06 -3.62
CA VAL A 146 7.20 -5.31 -3.00
C VAL A 146 7.52 -5.08 -1.54
N SER A 147 7.09 -5.99 -0.69
CA SER A 147 7.49 -6.07 0.72
C SER A 147 8.02 -7.45 1.03
N TYR A 148 9.02 -7.52 1.90
CA TYR A 148 9.54 -8.76 2.43
C TYR A 148 9.56 -8.69 3.96
N GLY A 149 8.91 -9.65 4.60
CA GLY A 149 8.83 -9.63 6.04
C GLY A 149 8.10 -8.41 6.60
N GLY A 150 7.07 -7.87 5.89
CA GLY A 150 6.36 -6.64 6.26
C GLY A 150 7.17 -5.36 6.07
N LYS A 151 8.43 -5.44 5.64
CA LYS A 151 9.26 -4.28 5.29
C LYS A 151 9.19 -4.03 3.79
N THR A 152 8.91 -2.81 3.41
CA THR A 152 8.92 -2.42 1.99
C THR A 152 10.34 -2.56 1.42
N VAL A 153 10.43 -3.07 0.21
CA VAL A 153 11.66 -3.10 -0.58
C VAL A 153 11.96 -1.67 -1.07
N ASP A 154 13.14 -1.17 -0.75
CA ASP A 154 13.54 0.20 -1.08
C ASP A 154 14.17 0.32 -2.47
N LYS A 155 14.67 -0.80 -3.03
CA LYS A 155 15.42 -0.80 -4.27
C LYS A 155 15.16 -2.05 -5.09
N LEU A 156 14.88 -1.88 -6.39
CA LEU A 156 14.82 -2.96 -7.37
C LEU A 156 16.14 -3.03 -8.15
N LEU A 157 16.71 -4.21 -8.21
CA LEU A 157 17.89 -4.51 -9.01
C LEU A 157 17.55 -5.62 -10.03
N ILE A 158 18.16 -5.56 -11.20
CA ILE A 158 18.14 -6.64 -12.19
C ILE A 158 19.57 -7.09 -12.45
N ASP A 159 19.86 -8.35 -12.18
CA ASP A 159 21.20 -8.94 -12.26
C ASP A 159 22.26 -8.12 -11.52
N GLY A 160 21.89 -7.57 -10.34
CA GLY A 160 22.71 -6.73 -9.49
C GLY A 160 22.86 -5.28 -9.98
N ARG A 161 22.23 -4.90 -11.08
CA ARG A 161 22.28 -3.55 -11.65
C ARG A 161 21.02 -2.75 -11.32
N ASP A 162 21.20 -1.52 -10.96
CA ASP A 162 20.14 -0.54 -10.77
C ASP A 162 19.76 0.06 -12.13
N LEU A 163 18.79 -0.57 -12.81
CA LEU A 163 18.39 -0.19 -14.17
C LEU A 163 17.19 0.73 -14.22
N PHE A 164 16.43 0.85 -13.14
CA PHE A 164 15.16 1.57 -13.12
C PHE A 164 15.20 2.79 -12.22
N THR A 165 14.23 3.64 -12.42
CA THR A 165 13.93 4.68 -11.45
C THR A 165 12.98 4.10 -10.41
N ARG A 166 13.04 4.57 -9.17
CA ARG A 166 12.17 4.11 -8.09
C ARG A 166 10.67 4.26 -8.45
N GLU A 167 10.37 5.26 -9.28
CA GLU A 167 9.04 5.53 -9.81
C GLU A 167 8.51 4.42 -10.71
N SER A 168 9.41 3.74 -11.42
CA SER A 168 9.06 2.70 -12.38
C SER A 168 9.13 1.28 -11.83
N ASP A 169 9.69 1.07 -10.64
CA ASP A 169 9.91 -0.27 -10.06
C ASP A 169 8.61 -1.09 -10.01
N GLY A 170 7.51 -0.52 -9.50
CA GLY A 170 6.22 -1.19 -9.43
C GLY A 170 5.64 -1.52 -10.81
N LEU A 171 5.74 -0.58 -11.75
CA LEU A 171 5.29 -0.80 -13.13
C LEU A 171 6.12 -1.87 -13.83
N VAL A 172 7.44 -1.91 -13.60
CA VAL A 172 8.32 -2.95 -14.16
C VAL A 172 7.93 -4.31 -13.60
N ILE A 173 7.75 -4.45 -12.30
CA ILE A 173 7.36 -5.70 -11.64
C ILE A 173 6.02 -6.24 -12.20
N LYS A 174 5.05 -5.37 -12.42
CA LYS A 174 3.73 -5.73 -12.98
C LYS A 174 3.76 -6.06 -14.47
N ASN A 175 4.76 -5.58 -15.21
CA ASN A 175 4.78 -5.68 -16.67
C ASN A 175 5.92 -6.53 -17.22
N MET A 176 7.01 -6.74 -16.49
CA MET A 176 8.13 -7.59 -16.94
C MET A 176 7.68 -9.05 -17.02
N PRO A 177 7.90 -9.74 -18.16
CA PRO A 177 7.46 -11.13 -18.32
C PRO A 177 8.06 -12.09 -17.29
N ALA A 178 7.26 -13.04 -16.82
CA ALA A 178 7.69 -14.06 -15.87
C ALA A 178 8.78 -15.00 -16.44
N ASP A 179 8.75 -15.27 -17.73
CA ASP A 179 9.63 -16.24 -18.37
C ASP A 179 11.11 -15.81 -18.47
N VAL A 180 11.39 -14.51 -18.27
CA VAL A 180 12.77 -14.01 -18.22
C VAL A 180 13.42 -14.21 -16.83
N VAL A 181 12.65 -14.52 -15.80
CA VAL A 181 13.15 -14.66 -14.43
C VAL A 181 13.81 -16.03 -14.23
N ALA A 182 15.02 -16.02 -13.66
CA ALA A 182 15.74 -17.22 -13.23
C ALA A 182 15.73 -17.40 -11.70
N GLY A 183 15.66 -16.30 -10.94
CA GLY A 183 15.69 -16.30 -9.49
C GLY A 183 15.36 -14.92 -8.91
N ALA A 184 15.16 -14.86 -7.61
CA ALA A 184 15.02 -13.63 -6.87
C ALA A 184 15.85 -13.64 -5.60
N GLU A 185 16.44 -12.51 -5.23
CA GLU A 185 17.25 -12.35 -4.03
C GLU A 185 16.74 -11.15 -3.23
N ILE A 186 16.49 -11.33 -1.95
CA ILE A 186 16.22 -10.23 -1.02
C ILE A 186 17.50 -9.94 -0.25
N ILE A 187 18.02 -8.73 -0.38
CA ILE A 187 19.24 -8.25 0.28
C ILE A 187 18.80 -7.33 1.42
N LYS A 188 18.91 -7.82 2.65
CA LYS A 188 18.68 -7.04 3.86
C LYS A 188 19.88 -6.13 4.14
N ASN A 189 19.65 -5.01 4.82
CA ASN A 189 20.71 -4.05 5.15
C ASN A 189 21.51 -3.58 3.92
N TYR A 190 20.80 -3.42 2.78
CA TYR A 190 21.41 -2.99 1.53
C TYR A 190 22.00 -1.60 1.67
N LYS A 191 23.28 -1.43 1.33
CA LYS A 191 24.00 -0.16 1.32
C LYS A 191 24.26 0.26 -0.11
N ASP A 192 23.68 1.39 -0.50
CA ASP A 192 23.87 1.98 -1.84
C ASP A 192 25.14 2.84 -1.96
N GLY A 193 25.98 2.87 -0.89
CA GLY A 193 27.22 3.65 -0.85
C GLY A 193 27.01 5.16 -0.71
N THR A 194 25.78 5.61 -0.44
CA THR A 194 25.52 7.04 -0.24
C THR A 194 25.92 7.51 1.16
N PRO A 195 26.31 8.79 1.36
CA PRO A 195 26.65 9.34 2.66
C PRO A 195 25.58 9.12 3.72
N GLY A 196 24.29 9.21 3.36
CA GLY A 196 23.16 9.00 4.26
C GLY A 196 22.94 7.54 4.69
N SER A 197 23.40 6.55 3.92
CA SER A 197 23.20 5.13 4.20
C SER A 197 23.97 4.64 5.44
N ASN A 198 25.01 5.33 5.84
CA ASN A 198 25.84 5.00 7.01
C ASN A 198 25.33 5.58 8.33
N TYR A 199 24.36 6.50 8.29
CA TYR A 199 23.87 7.22 9.47
C TYR A 199 22.49 6.76 9.96
N GLY A 200 22.12 5.50 9.66
CA GLY A 200 21.04 4.78 10.36
C GLY A 200 19.64 5.32 10.12
N ARG A 201 19.39 6.04 9.02
CA ARG A 201 18.04 6.54 8.72
C ARG A 201 17.05 5.44 8.35
N ARG A 202 17.52 4.31 7.74
CA ARG A 202 16.68 3.13 7.42
C ARG A 202 17.55 1.88 7.24
N ASP A 203 17.01 0.73 7.63
CA ASP A 203 17.49 -0.57 7.18
C ASP A 203 16.94 -0.78 5.75
N ASN A 204 17.69 -0.40 4.74
CA ASN A 204 17.27 -0.53 3.35
C ASN A 204 17.23 -2.01 2.94
N THR A 205 16.19 -2.39 2.21
CA THR A 205 16.06 -3.72 1.64
C THR A 205 16.06 -3.62 0.12
N ALA A 206 16.85 -4.43 -0.56
CA ALA A 206 16.83 -4.50 -2.02
C ALA A 206 16.28 -5.85 -2.49
N LEU A 207 15.50 -5.82 -3.58
CA LEU A 207 15.10 -6.99 -4.35
C LEU A 207 15.96 -7.05 -5.61
N ASN A 208 16.67 -8.14 -5.80
CA ASN A 208 17.44 -8.39 -7.00
C ASN A 208 16.79 -9.53 -7.79
N ILE A 209 16.25 -9.22 -8.96
CA ILE A 209 15.72 -10.21 -9.90
C ILE A 209 16.88 -10.73 -10.75
N LYS A 210 17.12 -12.02 -10.67
CA LYS A 210 18.04 -12.71 -11.56
C LYS A 210 17.31 -13.10 -12.83
N THR A 211 17.90 -12.78 -13.97
CA THR A 211 17.32 -13.13 -15.28
C THR A 211 18.06 -14.27 -15.95
N LYS A 212 17.44 -14.90 -16.93
CA LYS A 212 18.06 -15.92 -17.81
C LYS A 212 19.00 -15.31 -18.86
N GLY A 213 19.32 -14.01 -18.70
CA GLY A 213 20.05 -13.16 -19.64
C GLY A 213 19.11 -12.16 -20.30
N LEU A 214 19.19 -10.89 -19.87
CA LEU A 214 18.53 -9.80 -20.57
C LEU A 214 19.33 -9.46 -21.84
N GLY A 215 18.67 -9.51 -23.00
CA GLY A 215 19.20 -8.89 -24.22
C GLY A 215 19.33 -7.37 -24.05
N ARG A 216 20.02 -6.72 -24.98
CA ARG A 216 20.08 -5.23 -25.01
C ARG A 216 18.69 -4.62 -25.13
N LEU A 217 17.76 -5.32 -25.78
CA LEU A 217 16.35 -5.00 -25.89
C LEU A 217 15.54 -6.24 -25.54
N SER A 218 14.58 -6.11 -24.64
CA SER A 218 13.70 -7.20 -24.19
C SER A 218 12.31 -6.66 -23.93
N GLY A 219 11.28 -7.44 -24.26
CA GLY A 219 9.92 -7.00 -24.05
C GLY A 219 8.87 -7.86 -24.70
N TYR A 220 7.67 -7.30 -24.79
CA TYR A 220 6.56 -7.93 -25.53
C TYR A 220 5.61 -6.87 -26.08
N ALA A 221 4.87 -7.26 -27.09
CA ALA A 221 3.68 -6.61 -27.60
C ALA A 221 2.52 -7.61 -27.55
N ASP A 222 1.39 -7.20 -27.00
CA ASP A 222 0.17 -7.99 -26.79
C ASP A 222 -1.01 -7.18 -27.33
N ALA A 223 -1.77 -7.74 -28.26
CA ALA A 223 -2.95 -7.10 -28.81
C ALA A 223 -4.09 -8.10 -28.93
N SER A 224 -5.27 -7.71 -28.48
CA SER A 224 -6.49 -8.51 -28.52
C SER A 224 -7.65 -7.65 -29.01
N GLY A 225 -8.50 -8.23 -29.85
CA GLY A 225 -9.76 -7.66 -30.29
C GLY A 225 -10.93 -8.57 -29.91
N GLY A 226 -12.11 -8.00 -29.77
CA GLY A 226 -13.24 -8.78 -29.25
C GLY A 226 -14.60 -8.34 -29.77
N TYR A 227 -15.62 -9.06 -29.32
CA TYR A 227 -17.03 -8.79 -29.62
C TYR A 227 -17.45 -7.42 -29.07
N LYS A 228 -18.31 -6.67 -29.78
CA LYS A 228 -18.77 -5.32 -29.47
C LYS A 228 -17.61 -4.30 -29.36
N ASP A 229 -16.70 -4.32 -30.34
CA ASP A 229 -15.57 -3.40 -30.47
C ASP A 229 -14.63 -3.37 -29.23
N LYS A 230 -14.59 -4.47 -28.48
CA LYS A 230 -13.66 -4.62 -27.36
C LYS A 230 -12.23 -4.75 -27.87
N TYR A 231 -11.32 -4.06 -27.23
CA TYR A 231 -9.88 -4.17 -27.49
C TYR A 231 -9.05 -4.12 -26.21
N ASN A 232 -7.89 -4.76 -26.26
CA ASN A 232 -6.86 -4.65 -25.25
C ASN A 232 -5.49 -4.72 -25.95
N ALA A 233 -4.69 -3.69 -25.82
CA ALA A 233 -3.35 -3.61 -26.38
C ALA A 233 -2.36 -3.22 -25.27
N LYS A 234 -1.25 -3.94 -25.20
CA LYS A 234 -0.22 -3.72 -24.19
C LYS A 234 1.17 -3.99 -24.75
N SER A 235 2.11 -3.11 -24.47
CA SER A 235 3.51 -3.29 -24.83
C SER A 235 4.39 -2.92 -23.64
N PHE A 236 5.40 -3.71 -23.40
CA PHE A 236 6.49 -3.45 -22.47
C PHE A 236 7.81 -3.63 -23.18
N THR A 237 8.68 -2.65 -23.10
CA THR A 237 10.00 -2.67 -23.71
C THR A 237 11.03 -2.19 -22.68
N LEU A 238 12.08 -2.97 -22.50
CA LEU A 238 13.23 -2.64 -21.68
C LEU A 238 14.49 -2.64 -22.56
N GLY A 239 15.14 -1.50 -22.63
CA GLY A 239 16.48 -1.36 -23.17
C GLY A 239 17.51 -1.22 -22.03
N ALA A 240 18.42 -2.19 -21.89
CA ALA A 240 19.40 -2.22 -20.81
C ALA A 240 20.81 -2.01 -21.34
N GLY A 241 21.28 -0.76 -21.34
CA GLY A 241 22.64 -0.38 -21.68
C GLY A 241 23.53 -0.21 -20.45
N ASN A 242 24.83 0.05 -20.67
CA ASN A 242 25.77 0.28 -19.55
C ASN A 242 25.62 1.68 -18.94
N ARG A 243 25.29 2.68 -19.74
CA ARG A 243 25.10 4.06 -19.30
C ARG A 243 23.67 4.54 -19.40
N LEU A 244 22.87 3.97 -20.31
CA LEU A 244 21.50 4.35 -20.55
C LEU A 244 20.60 3.13 -20.46
N SER A 245 19.61 3.20 -19.57
CA SER A 245 18.51 2.23 -19.50
C SER A 245 17.22 2.95 -19.84
N LEU A 246 16.40 2.31 -20.68
CA LEU A 246 15.11 2.85 -21.11
C LEU A 246 14.02 1.83 -20.83
N THR A 247 12.89 2.29 -20.32
CA THR A 247 11.67 1.46 -20.15
C THR A 247 10.51 2.19 -20.75
N ALA A 248 9.81 1.54 -21.67
CA ALA A 248 8.58 2.05 -22.28
C ALA A 248 7.43 1.09 -22.02
N ILE A 249 6.29 1.62 -21.60
CA ILE A 249 5.04 0.86 -21.44
C ILE A 249 3.95 1.63 -22.17
N LEU A 250 3.29 0.94 -23.10
CA LEU A 250 2.08 1.42 -23.75
C LEU A 250 0.97 0.45 -23.39
N SER A 251 -0.16 0.95 -22.98
CA SER A 251 -1.30 0.11 -22.63
C SER A 251 -2.60 0.85 -22.90
N GLY A 252 -3.57 0.16 -23.49
CA GLY A 252 -4.89 0.71 -23.78
C GLY A 252 -5.93 -0.38 -23.88
N ASN A 253 -7.11 -0.16 -23.32
CA ASN A 253 -8.24 -1.05 -23.45
C ASN A 253 -9.56 -0.33 -23.21
N ASN A 254 -10.65 -1.01 -23.59
CA ASN A 254 -12.02 -0.65 -23.27
C ASN A 254 -12.78 -1.80 -22.58
N THR A 255 -12.05 -2.68 -21.89
CA THR A 255 -12.60 -3.86 -21.21
C THR A 255 -12.91 -3.64 -19.73
N GLY A 256 -12.62 -2.45 -19.19
CA GLY A 256 -12.75 -2.15 -17.75
C GLY A 256 -11.56 -2.62 -16.91
N THR A 257 -10.54 -3.19 -17.54
CA THR A 257 -9.31 -3.58 -16.83
C THR A 257 -8.45 -2.34 -16.58
N PRO A 258 -8.13 -1.96 -15.32
CA PRO A 258 -7.30 -0.80 -15.06
C PRO A 258 -5.92 -0.94 -15.70
N VAL A 259 -5.56 0.01 -16.54
CA VAL A 259 -4.23 0.09 -17.16
C VAL A 259 -3.23 0.68 -16.18
N PHE A 260 -3.71 1.66 -15.41
CA PHE A 260 -2.97 2.41 -14.41
C PHE A 260 -3.93 2.77 -13.28
N SER A 261 -3.66 2.27 -12.08
CA SER A 261 -4.54 2.47 -10.92
C SER A 261 -4.13 3.72 -10.11
N LEU A 262 -5.01 4.16 -9.23
CA LEU A 262 -4.68 5.19 -8.25
C LEU A 262 -3.47 4.80 -7.40
N ASN A 263 -3.33 3.52 -7.04
CA ASN A 263 -2.18 3.01 -6.30
C ASN A 263 -0.87 3.08 -7.12
N ASP A 264 -0.92 2.81 -8.43
CA ASP A 264 0.23 2.98 -9.32
C ASP A 264 0.66 4.46 -9.37
N TYR A 265 -0.32 5.37 -9.45
CA TYR A 265 -0.08 6.81 -9.44
C TYR A 265 0.51 7.28 -8.11
N LEU A 266 -0.07 6.85 -6.98
CA LEU A 266 0.45 7.16 -5.64
C LEU A 266 1.91 6.72 -5.50
N ASN A 267 2.24 5.52 -5.92
CA ASN A 267 3.60 5.01 -5.89
C ASN A 267 4.55 5.82 -6.78
N HIS A 268 4.07 6.17 -7.98
CA HIS A 268 4.81 7.05 -8.89
C HIS A 268 5.05 8.44 -8.27
N MET A 269 4.08 8.96 -7.53
CA MET A 269 4.17 10.26 -6.85
C MET A 269 5.02 10.21 -5.58
N MET A 270 4.91 9.13 -4.79
CA MET A 270 5.63 8.98 -3.51
C MET A 270 7.14 8.77 -3.71
N SER A 271 7.53 8.26 -4.84
CA SER A 271 8.92 8.01 -5.14
C SER A 271 9.68 9.35 -5.32
N GLY A 272 10.76 9.53 -4.59
CA GLY A 272 11.56 10.76 -4.63
C GLY A 272 11.11 11.87 -3.66
N SER A 273 9.99 11.71 -2.93
CA SER A 273 9.65 12.67 -1.88
C SER A 273 10.66 12.61 -0.74
N ASN A 274 11.11 13.77 -0.29
CA ASN A 274 11.99 13.85 0.88
C ASN A 274 11.19 13.51 2.13
N VAL A 275 11.68 12.54 2.89
CA VAL A 275 11.16 12.27 4.24
C VAL A 275 11.78 13.30 5.16
N THR A 276 10.96 14.12 5.82
CA THR A 276 11.41 15.06 6.86
C THR A 276 12.06 14.32 8.03
N ALA A 277 12.81 15.02 8.88
CA ALA A 277 13.42 14.44 10.08
C ALA A 277 12.37 13.80 11.01
N SER A 278 11.15 14.31 11.02
CA SER A 278 10.00 13.74 11.74
C SER A 278 9.43 12.46 11.10
N GLY A 279 9.91 12.07 9.91
CA GLY A 279 9.40 10.90 9.18
C GLY A 279 8.07 11.13 8.46
N GLN A 280 7.54 12.34 8.46
CA GLN A 280 6.29 12.67 7.78
C GLN A 280 6.53 12.96 6.30
N THR A 281 5.74 12.33 5.45
CA THR A 281 5.68 12.60 4.01
C THR A 281 4.27 13.08 3.68
N SER A 282 4.10 14.29 3.21
CA SER A 282 2.81 14.78 2.73
C SER A 282 2.76 14.66 1.21
N ILE A 283 1.80 13.88 0.71
CA ILE A 283 1.49 13.84 -0.71
C ILE A 283 0.12 14.47 -0.86
N LYS A 284 0.03 15.48 -1.71
CA LYS A 284 -1.25 16.00 -2.16
C LYS A 284 -1.44 15.62 -3.62
N ILE A 285 -2.57 15.00 -3.90
CA ILE A 285 -3.00 14.64 -5.23
C ILE A 285 -4.08 15.64 -5.60
N SER A 286 -4.07 16.14 -6.84
CA SER A 286 -5.17 16.99 -7.30
C SER A 286 -6.46 16.15 -7.36
N GLY A 287 -7.59 16.75 -7.02
CA GLY A 287 -8.90 16.10 -7.12
C GLY A 287 -9.21 15.67 -8.55
N ALA A 288 -8.69 16.41 -9.51
CA ALA A 288 -8.82 16.16 -10.92
C ALA A 288 -8.14 14.85 -11.38
N GLU A 289 -6.87 14.65 -11.04
CA GLU A 289 -6.15 13.41 -11.37
C GLU A 289 -6.77 12.21 -10.67
N THR A 290 -7.20 12.39 -9.41
CA THR A 290 -7.87 11.32 -8.65
C THR A 290 -9.14 10.85 -9.34
N SER A 291 -9.95 11.76 -9.91
CA SER A 291 -11.21 11.41 -10.59
C SER A 291 -10.99 10.57 -11.85
N LEU A 292 -9.87 10.75 -12.55
CA LEU A 292 -9.52 9.96 -13.73
C LEU A 292 -8.94 8.57 -13.39
N LEU A 293 -8.32 8.45 -12.22
CA LEU A 293 -7.65 7.22 -11.78
C LEU A 293 -8.53 6.36 -10.88
N TYR A 294 -9.46 6.98 -10.18
CA TYR A 294 -10.45 6.26 -9.39
C TYR A 294 -11.41 5.53 -10.32
N ARG A 295 -11.48 4.22 -10.19
CA ARG A 295 -12.37 3.35 -10.95
C ARG A 295 -13.48 2.84 -10.04
N PRO A 296 -14.59 3.57 -9.96
CA PRO A 296 -15.74 3.10 -9.19
C PRO A 296 -16.38 1.88 -9.87
N ASP A 297 -17.02 1.04 -9.06
CA ASP A 297 -17.67 -0.18 -9.57
C ASP A 297 -18.89 0.08 -10.46
N ASN A 298 -19.34 1.33 -10.59
CA ASN A 298 -20.53 1.73 -11.34
C ASN A 298 -20.26 2.08 -12.82
N LEU A 299 -19.12 1.73 -13.37
CA LEU A 299 -18.78 1.99 -14.76
C LEU A 299 -19.51 1.00 -15.67
N CYS A 300 -20.26 1.50 -16.64
CA CYS A 300 -20.86 0.72 -17.72
C CYS A 300 -20.04 0.78 -19.02
N LYS A 301 -19.16 1.79 -19.16
CA LYS A 301 -18.14 1.88 -20.21
C LYS A 301 -16.87 2.49 -19.62
N ASP A 302 -15.74 1.92 -19.95
CA ASP A 302 -14.41 2.39 -19.53
C ASP A 302 -13.43 2.25 -20.68
N MET A 303 -12.87 3.34 -21.14
CA MET A 303 -11.74 3.39 -22.06
C MET A 303 -10.57 4.05 -21.36
N ASN A 304 -9.45 3.35 -21.30
CA ASN A 304 -8.25 3.84 -20.65
C ASN A 304 -7.02 3.57 -21.52
N ASN A 305 -6.21 4.60 -21.76
CA ASN A 305 -4.99 4.53 -22.52
C ASN A 305 -3.87 5.20 -21.74
N MET A 306 -2.72 4.54 -21.64
CA MET A 306 -1.54 5.01 -20.93
C MET A 306 -0.29 4.83 -21.78
N ALA A 307 0.59 5.81 -21.69
CA ALA A 307 1.95 5.73 -22.22
C ALA A 307 2.92 6.19 -21.11
N THR A 308 3.95 5.41 -20.83
CA THR A 308 5.03 5.84 -19.94
C THR A 308 6.38 5.54 -20.57
N LEU A 309 7.30 6.50 -20.40
CA LEU A 309 8.70 6.38 -20.81
C LEU A 309 9.56 6.76 -19.61
N ASN A 310 10.45 5.85 -19.22
CA ASN A 310 11.41 6.10 -18.16
C ASN A 310 12.82 5.92 -18.73
N ALA A 311 13.72 6.83 -18.39
CA ALA A 311 15.11 6.82 -18.79
C ALA A 311 15.99 7.00 -17.57
N LYS A 312 17.03 6.19 -17.46
CA LYS A 312 18.08 6.31 -16.46
C LYS A 312 19.41 6.45 -17.15
N TYR A 313 20.07 7.57 -16.95
CA TYR A 313 21.34 7.89 -17.57
C TYR A 313 22.44 8.08 -16.53
N LYS A 314 23.43 7.21 -16.56
CA LYS A 314 24.64 7.31 -15.76
C LYS A 314 25.66 8.18 -16.53
N ALA A 315 25.64 9.48 -16.29
CA ALA A 315 26.54 10.43 -16.96
C ALA A 315 28.00 10.20 -16.52
N SER A 316 28.21 9.85 -15.24
CA SER A 316 29.48 9.41 -14.69
C SER A 316 29.24 8.47 -13.50
N ASP A 317 30.32 7.97 -12.86
CA ASP A 317 30.20 7.19 -11.61
C ASP A 317 29.67 8.04 -10.44
N ARG A 318 29.64 9.36 -10.60
CA ARG A 318 29.21 10.33 -9.58
C ARG A 318 27.94 11.09 -9.94
N LEU A 319 27.44 10.98 -11.17
CA LEU A 319 26.22 11.69 -11.63
C LEU A 319 25.29 10.74 -12.36
N GLU A 320 24.11 10.60 -11.81
CA GLU A 320 23.00 9.86 -12.36
C GLU A 320 21.82 10.79 -12.61
N ILE A 321 21.21 10.71 -13.78
CA ILE A 321 20.05 11.49 -14.18
C ILE A 321 18.94 10.52 -14.55
N ASN A 322 17.75 10.72 -13.97
CA ASN A 322 16.56 9.93 -14.19
C ASN A 322 15.47 10.82 -14.77
N GLY A 323 14.81 10.36 -15.83
CA GLY A 323 13.67 11.02 -16.46
C GLY A 323 12.47 10.09 -16.54
N SER A 324 11.29 10.62 -16.31
CA SER A 324 10.02 9.87 -16.45
C SER A 324 8.97 10.75 -17.09
N LEU A 325 8.27 10.20 -18.06
CA LEU A 325 7.11 10.81 -18.70
C LEU A 325 5.94 9.84 -18.60
N LEU A 326 4.80 10.31 -18.13
CA LEU A 326 3.56 9.55 -18.00
C LEU A 326 2.41 10.33 -18.61
N PHE A 327 1.74 9.74 -19.57
CA PHE A 327 0.49 10.23 -20.15
C PHE A 327 -0.63 9.23 -19.88
N ASN A 328 -1.80 9.72 -19.51
CA ASN A 328 -3.01 8.91 -19.38
C ASN A 328 -4.20 9.65 -20.00
N HIS A 329 -5.00 8.91 -20.77
CA HIS A 329 -6.31 9.29 -21.27
C HIS A 329 -7.36 8.34 -20.71
N SER A 330 -8.44 8.89 -20.20
CA SER A 330 -9.57 8.13 -19.67
C SER A 330 -10.90 8.69 -20.20
N ASP A 331 -11.82 7.79 -20.57
CA ASP A 331 -13.19 8.09 -20.96
C ASP A 331 -14.10 7.05 -20.33
N THR A 332 -14.90 7.47 -19.34
CA THR A 332 -15.74 6.57 -18.55
C THR A 332 -17.19 7.05 -18.52
N HIS A 333 -18.10 6.09 -18.57
CA HIS A 333 -19.52 6.31 -18.42
C HIS A 333 -20.04 5.48 -17.25
N SER A 334 -20.83 6.10 -16.40
CA SER A 334 -21.48 5.40 -15.30
C SER A 334 -22.97 5.69 -15.28
N ARG A 335 -23.77 4.71 -14.86
CA ARG A 335 -25.19 4.82 -14.61
C ARG A 335 -25.49 4.38 -13.20
N THR A 336 -26.13 5.25 -12.44
CA THR A 336 -26.47 5.01 -11.05
C THR A 336 -27.94 5.36 -10.82
N GLU A 337 -28.66 4.46 -10.17
CA GLU A 337 -29.99 4.70 -9.64
C GLU A 337 -29.89 4.71 -8.11
N ARG A 338 -30.52 5.71 -7.47
CA ARG A 338 -30.48 5.88 -6.02
C ARG A 338 -31.89 5.99 -5.45
N ASP A 339 -32.09 5.30 -4.33
CA ASP A 339 -33.20 5.49 -3.43
C ASP A 339 -32.65 6.25 -2.20
N GLU A 340 -32.86 7.56 -2.14
CA GLU A 340 -32.35 8.48 -1.11
C GLU A 340 -33.44 8.75 -0.07
N THR A 341 -33.12 8.51 1.22
CA THR A 341 -34.01 8.86 2.35
C THR A 341 -33.41 10.04 3.09
N TYR A 342 -34.06 11.18 3.01
CA TYR A 342 -33.63 12.42 3.67
C TYR A 342 -34.07 12.44 5.13
N LEU A 343 -33.14 12.68 6.05
CA LEU A 343 -33.31 12.45 7.48
C LEU A 343 -34.24 13.45 8.18
N SER A 344 -34.26 14.71 7.72
CA SER A 344 -35.11 15.75 8.33
C SER A 344 -36.59 15.71 7.90
N ALA A 345 -36.88 15.10 6.74
CA ALA A 345 -38.19 15.12 6.12
C ALA A 345 -38.82 13.73 5.98
N ASP A 346 -38.09 12.68 6.33
CA ASP A 346 -38.46 11.27 6.08
C ASP A 346 -38.99 11.05 4.63
N THR A 347 -38.32 11.77 3.70
CA THR A 347 -38.74 11.80 2.30
C THR A 347 -37.88 10.88 1.49
N LEU A 348 -38.51 9.92 0.80
CA LEU A 348 -37.85 9.03 -0.15
C LEU A 348 -37.80 9.69 -1.54
N VAL A 349 -36.62 9.84 -2.07
CA VAL A 349 -36.36 10.38 -3.39
C VAL A 349 -35.69 9.32 -4.25
N ARG A 350 -36.26 9.04 -5.43
CA ARG A 350 -35.61 8.17 -6.41
C ARG A 350 -34.95 9.01 -7.47
N SER A 351 -33.66 8.79 -7.67
CA SER A 351 -32.88 9.45 -8.69
C SER A 351 -32.23 8.45 -9.65
N ALA A 352 -32.09 8.86 -10.90
CA ALA A 352 -31.32 8.13 -11.91
C ALA A 352 -30.36 9.10 -12.58
N SER A 353 -29.08 8.78 -12.58
CA SER A 353 -28.04 9.61 -13.13
C SER A 353 -27.18 8.87 -14.15
N LEU A 354 -26.77 9.59 -15.19
CA LEU A 354 -25.76 9.22 -16.14
C LEU A 354 -24.59 10.19 -15.96
N THR A 355 -23.39 9.66 -15.75
CA THR A 355 -22.20 10.48 -15.58
C THR A 355 -21.14 10.09 -16.60
N ASP A 356 -20.66 11.07 -17.35
CA ASP A 356 -19.58 10.99 -18.31
C ASP A 356 -18.36 11.70 -17.73
N ASN A 357 -17.23 11.00 -17.61
CA ASN A 357 -15.98 11.58 -17.15
C ASN A 357 -14.88 11.29 -18.18
N ARG A 358 -14.38 12.33 -18.79
CA ARG A 358 -13.35 12.25 -19.83
C ARG A 358 -12.23 13.22 -19.54
N GLY A 359 -10.99 12.73 -19.68
CA GLY A 359 -9.86 13.64 -19.50
C GLY A 359 -8.51 13.05 -19.82
N ASN A 360 -7.54 13.93 -19.74
CA ASN A 360 -6.13 13.62 -19.95
C ASN A 360 -5.31 14.14 -18.77
N PHE A 361 -4.24 13.46 -18.44
CA PHE A 361 -3.18 14.04 -17.67
C PHE A 361 -1.81 13.65 -18.21
N LEU A 362 -0.86 14.56 -18.07
CA LEU A 362 0.55 14.40 -18.43
C LEU A 362 1.38 14.75 -17.21
N THR A 363 2.29 13.87 -16.82
CA THR A 363 3.26 14.12 -15.75
C THR A 363 4.66 13.86 -16.26
N ALA A 364 5.54 14.83 -16.07
CA ALA A 364 6.97 14.72 -16.36
C ALA A 364 7.78 14.85 -15.06
N LYS A 365 8.77 13.98 -14.89
CA LYS A 365 9.72 14.06 -13.76
C LYS A 365 11.15 14.04 -14.26
N LEU A 366 12.01 14.77 -13.58
CA LEU A 366 13.45 14.75 -13.74
C LEU A 366 14.07 14.66 -12.35
N ALA A 367 15.03 13.76 -12.20
CA ALA A 367 15.80 13.63 -10.97
C ALA A 367 17.29 13.55 -11.28
N ALA A 368 18.10 14.21 -10.47
CA ALA A 368 19.56 14.14 -10.53
C ALA A 368 20.10 13.71 -9.16
N ASP A 369 20.96 12.70 -9.14
CA ASP A 369 21.74 12.27 -7.97
C ASP A 369 23.22 12.55 -8.29
N TRP A 370 23.77 13.54 -7.63
CA TRP A 370 25.16 13.95 -7.82
C TRP A 370 25.95 13.77 -6.54
N ARG A 371 27.08 13.08 -6.66
CA ARG A 371 28.04 12.83 -5.58
C ARG A 371 29.36 13.52 -5.89
N PRO A 372 29.48 14.83 -5.64
CA PRO A 372 30.71 15.56 -5.94
C PRO A 372 31.92 14.96 -5.23
N THR A 373 31.72 14.40 -4.03
CA THR A 373 32.73 13.68 -3.26
C THR A 373 32.10 12.46 -2.59
N ASP A 374 32.90 11.56 -2.04
CA ASP A 374 32.41 10.40 -1.30
C ASP A 374 31.69 10.78 0.02
N LYS A 375 31.85 12.04 0.46
CA LYS A 375 31.22 12.60 1.67
C LYS A 375 30.00 13.47 1.38
N ALA A 376 29.72 13.82 0.14
CA ALA A 376 28.65 14.74 -0.22
C ALA A 376 27.76 14.14 -1.31
N GLN A 377 26.45 14.34 -1.15
CA GLN A 377 25.43 13.95 -2.11
C GLN A 377 24.39 15.04 -2.24
N LEU A 378 24.13 15.47 -3.45
CA LEU A 378 23.03 16.36 -3.82
C LEU A 378 22.01 15.56 -4.64
N ARG A 379 20.76 15.57 -4.20
CA ARG A 379 19.62 15.05 -4.95
C ARG A 379 18.70 16.21 -5.29
N TRP A 380 18.30 16.25 -6.54
CA TRP A 380 17.31 17.20 -7.01
C TRP A 380 16.26 16.47 -7.81
N ASN A 381 14.99 16.68 -7.45
CA ASN A 381 13.84 16.13 -8.14
C ASN A 381 12.92 17.29 -8.55
N ILE A 382 12.49 17.30 -9.78
CA ILE A 382 11.46 18.20 -10.29
C ILE A 382 10.35 17.39 -10.96
N LYS A 383 9.12 17.76 -10.70
CA LYS A 383 7.92 17.21 -11.31
C LYS A 383 7.12 18.37 -11.91
N ALA A 384 6.57 18.17 -13.11
CA ALA A 384 5.57 19.05 -13.70
C ALA A 384 4.38 18.21 -14.18
N GLY A 385 3.18 18.67 -13.87
CA GLY A 385 1.93 18.02 -14.22
C GLY A 385 0.97 18.99 -14.94
N MET A 386 0.15 18.41 -15.82
CA MET A 386 -1.01 19.10 -16.40
C MET A 386 -2.17 18.12 -16.58
N SER A 387 -3.38 18.57 -16.31
CA SER A 387 -4.61 17.81 -16.50
C SER A 387 -5.69 18.64 -17.17
N ASP A 388 -6.52 17.97 -17.97
CA ASP A 388 -7.72 18.53 -18.59
C ASP A 388 -8.83 17.49 -18.47
N ILE A 389 -9.89 17.84 -17.72
CA ILE A 389 -10.95 16.91 -17.35
C ILE A 389 -12.30 17.57 -17.61
N SER A 390 -13.20 16.83 -18.24
CA SER A 390 -14.58 17.18 -18.45
C SER A 390 -15.49 16.16 -17.77
N LEU A 391 -16.37 16.62 -16.91
CA LEU A 391 -17.37 15.83 -16.20
C LEU A 391 -18.76 16.33 -16.63
N GLY A 392 -19.60 15.40 -17.11
CA GLY A 392 -21.01 15.66 -17.39
C GLY A 392 -21.88 14.74 -16.55
N THR A 393 -22.92 15.25 -15.91
CA THR A 393 -23.90 14.44 -15.17
C THR A 393 -25.30 14.89 -15.54
N ALA A 394 -26.04 14.03 -16.22
CA ALA A 394 -27.47 14.22 -16.50
C ALA A 394 -28.28 13.32 -15.55
N ALA A 395 -29.26 13.91 -14.87
CA ALA A 395 -30.05 13.13 -13.90
C ALA A 395 -31.52 13.58 -13.85
N THR A 396 -32.35 12.61 -13.40
CA THR A 396 -33.77 12.81 -13.12
C THR A 396 -34.06 12.35 -11.70
N ASN A 397 -34.95 13.10 -11.03
CA ASN A 397 -35.32 12.84 -9.65
C ASN A 397 -36.86 12.83 -9.55
N SER A 398 -37.44 11.77 -9.02
CA SER A 398 -38.90 11.56 -8.96
C SER A 398 -39.56 12.12 -7.69
N GLY A 399 -38.77 12.38 -6.62
CA GLY A 399 -39.34 12.70 -5.30
C GLY A 399 -39.82 14.12 -5.11
N THR A 400 -39.33 15.07 -5.90
CA THR A 400 -39.67 16.52 -5.83
C THR A 400 -40.43 16.98 -7.06
N GLY A 401 -41.38 16.16 -7.56
CA GLY A 401 -42.23 16.51 -8.71
C GLY A 401 -41.48 16.51 -10.05
N GLY A 402 -40.48 15.65 -10.21
CA GLY A 402 -39.80 15.42 -11.48
C GLY A 402 -38.71 16.45 -11.80
N THR A 403 -37.76 16.65 -10.88
CA THR A 403 -36.59 17.49 -11.17
C THR A 403 -35.67 16.82 -12.19
N LYS A 404 -35.35 17.55 -13.24
CA LYS A 404 -34.31 17.20 -14.20
C LYS A 404 -33.15 18.16 -14.04
N TYR A 405 -31.94 17.66 -14.05
CA TYR A 405 -30.76 18.53 -14.04
C TYR A 405 -29.63 17.97 -14.91
N ASP A 406 -28.83 18.85 -15.39
CA ASP A 406 -27.63 18.58 -16.16
C ASP A 406 -26.48 19.41 -15.58
N ASN A 407 -25.43 18.78 -15.14
CA ASN A 407 -24.26 19.44 -14.59
C ASN A 407 -23.05 19.13 -15.47
N THR A 408 -22.43 20.17 -16.00
CA THR A 408 -21.17 20.04 -16.74
C THR A 408 -20.07 20.77 -15.99
N ALA A 409 -18.93 20.11 -15.79
CA ALA A 409 -17.75 20.70 -15.17
C ALA A 409 -16.53 20.46 -16.05
N LYS A 410 -15.68 21.49 -16.20
CA LYS A 410 -14.38 21.39 -16.86
C LYS A 410 -13.30 21.85 -15.88
N ASN A 411 -12.35 20.97 -15.62
CA ASN A 411 -11.21 21.23 -14.75
C ASN A 411 -9.91 21.20 -15.54
N ASN A 412 -9.10 22.26 -15.40
CA ASN A 412 -7.75 22.37 -15.97
C ASN A 412 -6.76 22.58 -14.82
N GLY A 413 -5.94 21.58 -14.55
CA GLY A 413 -4.93 21.60 -13.52
C GLY A 413 -3.52 21.75 -14.07
N ARG A 414 -2.67 22.46 -13.33
CA ARG A 414 -1.22 22.55 -13.58
C ARG A 414 -0.50 22.50 -12.26
N ASP A 415 0.56 21.70 -12.17
CA ASP A 415 1.39 21.61 -10.97
C ASP A 415 2.88 21.57 -11.31
N ILE A 416 3.68 22.13 -10.41
CA ILE A 416 5.13 22.03 -10.42
C ILE A 416 5.57 21.75 -8.98
N GLU A 417 6.37 20.72 -8.80
CA GLU A 417 6.99 20.38 -7.52
C GLU A 417 8.51 20.24 -7.72
N SER A 418 9.31 20.78 -6.81
CA SER A 418 10.76 20.64 -6.81
C SER A 418 11.25 20.34 -5.41
N ASN A 419 12.08 19.31 -5.26
CA ASN A 419 12.69 18.92 -4.00
C ASN A 419 14.20 18.83 -4.17
N VAL A 420 14.94 19.49 -3.29
CA VAL A 420 16.39 19.46 -3.22
C VAL A 420 16.81 18.88 -1.87
N SER A 421 17.79 18.00 -1.86
CA SER A 421 18.36 17.43 -0.63
C SER A 421 19.87 17.34 -0.76
N LEU A 422 20.57 18.05 0.11
CA LEU A 422 22.02 17.99 0.28
C LEU A 422 22.34 17.21 1.55
N ASN A 423 23.18 16.18 1.44
CA ASN A 423 23.68 15.40 2.56
C ASN A 423 25.21 15.46 2.55
N VAL A 424 25.82 15.85 3.67
CA VAL A 424 27.27 15.97 3.79
C VAL A 424 27.73 15.27 5.07
N SER A 425 28.61 14.28 4.93
CA SER A 425 29.27 13.65 6.08
C SER A 425 30.24 14.65 6.71
N ALA A 426 29.99 15.10 7.93
CA ALA A 426 30.74 16.09 8.66
C ALA A 426 31.09 15.56 10.06
N GLY A 427 32.39 15.39 10.32
CA GLY A 427 32.85 14.83 11.60
C GLY A 427 32.29 13.44 11.87
N LYS A 428 31.64 13.25 13.03
CA LYS A 428 30.97 11.99 13.43
C LYS A 428 29.50 11.92 13.01
N GLY A 429 29.03 12.86 12.18
CA GLY A 429 27.64 12.98 11.81
C GLY A 429 27.39 13.31 10.35
N LEU A 430 26.12 13.56 10.05
CA LEU A 430 25.61 13.94 8.74
C LEU A 430 24.91 15.29 8.85
N LEU A 431 25.42 16.29 8.16
CA LEU A 431 24.70 17.53 7.90
C LEU A 431 23.72 17.26 6.74
N PHE A 432 22.49 17.71 6.89
CA PHE A 432 21.51 17.65 5.82
C PHE A 432 20.77 18.99 5.66
N VAL A 433 20.51 19.35 4.41
CA VAL A 433 19.69 20.50 4.04
C VAL A 433 18.69 20.04 3.00
N ASN A 434 17.42 20.28 3.28
CA ASN A 434 16.31 19.95 2.39
C ASN A 434 15.58 21.24 1.99
N GLY A 435 15.18 21.34 0.73
CA GLY A 435 14.31 22.41 0.23
C GLY A 435 13.16 21.79 -0.55
N ASN A 436 11.97 22.36 -0.42
CA ASN A 436 10.83 21.98 -1.23
C ASN A 436 10.10 23.22 -1.75
N PHE A 437 9.64 23.10 -2.98
CA PHE A 437 8.78 24.06 -3.67
C PHE A 437 7.63 23.28 -4.30
N ALA A 438 6.40 23.76 -4.13
CA ALA A 438 5.26 23.23 -4.84
C ALA A 438 4.31 24.37 -5.23
N TRP A 439 3.89 24.39 -6.47
CA TRP A 439 2.90 25.30 -7.02
C TRP A 439 1.84 24.51 -7.78
N ASN A 440 0.58 24.88 -7.57
CA ASN A 440 -0.56 24.26 -8.22
C ASN A 440 -1.57 25.37 -8.61
N ASP A 441 -2.18 25.25 -9.79
CA ASP A 441 -3.23 26.15 -10.33
C ASP A 441 -4.33 25.28 -10.95
N ASP A 442 -5.45 25.14 -10.25
CA ASP A 442 -6.63 24.40 -10.68
C ASP A 442 -7.75 25.38 -11.05
N LYS A 443 -8.26 25.26 -12.27
CA LYS A 443 -9.37 26.05 -12.79
C LYS A 443 -10.55 25.15 -13.08
N ASP A 444 -11.60 25.33 -12.34
CA ASP A 444 -12.84 24.58 -12.44
C ASP A 444 -13.97 25.49 -12.93
N ARG A 445 -14.61 25.09 -14.02
CA ARG A 445 -15.77 25.77 -14.57
C ARG A 445 -16.94 24.81 -14.55
N SER A 446 -17.96 25.12 -13.79
CA SER A 446 -19.17 24.30 -13.68
C SER A 446 -20.39 25.09 -14.17
N MET A 447 -21.30 24.39 -14.83
CA MET A 447 -22.59 24.86 -15.24
C MET A 447 -23.66 23.85 -14.92
N LEU A 448 -24.57 24.20 -14.05
CA LEU A 448 -25.73 23.42 -13.66
C LEU A 448 -26.95 23.98 -14.39
N THR A 449 -27.66 23.13 -15.11
CA THR A 449 -28.96 23.45 -15.73
C THR A 449 -30.03 22.60 -15.06
N THR A 450 -31.19 23.20 -14.72
CA THR A 450 -32.26 22.49 -14.02
C THR A 450 -33.65 23.06 -14.42
N ASN A 451 -34.66 22.21 -14.38
CA ASN A 451 -36.07 22.67 -14.60
C ASN A 451 -36.73 23.24 -13.33
N ARG A 452 -35.99 23.32 -12.21
CA ARG A 452 -36.50 23.80 -10.92
C ARG A 452 -35.48 24.63 -10.16
N ARG A 453 -35.92 25.63 -9.46
CA ARG A 453 -35.11 26.41 -8.52
C ARG A 453 -35.22 25.75 -7.15
N LEU A 454 -34.18 25.07 -6.70
CA LEU A 454 -34.16 24.40 -5.40
C LEU A 454 -33.27 25.12 -4.39
N LEU A 455 -32.13 25.65 -4.84
CA LEU A 455 -31.19 26.37 -3.99
C LEU A 455 -31.65 27.79 -3.74
N PRO A 456 -31.38 28.39 -2.58
CA PRO A 456 -31.74 29.78 -2.26
C PRO A 456 -30.73 30.78 -2.89
N VAL A 457 -30.56 30.72 -4.19
CA VAL A 457 -29.69 31.59 -4.99
C VAL A 457 -30.43 32.14 -6.21
N ASP A 458 -29.93 33.19 -6.82
CA ASP A 458 -30.45 33.68 -8.06
C ASP A 458 -30.13 32.73 -9.22
N TYR A 459 -31.08 32.47 -10.08
CA TYR A 459 -30.90 31.62 -11.25
C TYR A 459 -30.96 32.46 -12.53
N GLY A 460 -30.05 32.16 -13.46
CA GLY A 460 -30.21 32.60 -14.83
C GLY A 460 -31.31 31.81 -15.55
N THR A 461 -31.91 32.37 -16.57
CA THR A 461 -32.87 31.68 -17.46
C THR A 461 -32.21 31.31 -18.77
N ALA A 462 -32.30 30.02 -19.16
CA ALA A 462 -31.77 29.59 -20.46
C ALA A 462 -32.68 30.06 -21.60
N ASN A 463 -32.08 30.66 -22.62
CA ASN A 463 -32.79 31.28 -23.76
C ASN A 463 -33.47 30.28 -24.73
N ASN A 464 -33.63 29.04 -24.38
CA ASN A 464 -34.14 27.97 -25.29
C ASN A 464 -35.68 27.83 -25.31
N GLY A 465 -36.41 28.86 -24.89
CA GLY A 465 -37.90 28.83 -24.92
C GLY A 465 -38.53 27.85 -23.92
N GLY A 466 -37.76 27.26 -23.01
CA GLY A 466 -38.20 26.36 -21.95
C GLY A 466 -38.03 26.99 -20.54
N ASN A 467 -38.67 26.36 -19.54
CA ASN A 467 -38.59 26.74 -18.14
C ASN A 467 -37.30 26.28 -17.47
N ASP A 468 -36.16 26.30 -18.16
CA ASP A 468 -34.91 25.86 -17.62
C ASP A 468 -34.10 27.00 -17.01
N PHE A 469 -33.53 26.71 -15.85
CA PHE A 469 -32.74 27.65 -15.07
C PHE A 469 -31.30 27.18 -15.07
N TYR A 470 -30.33 28.10 -14.95
CA TYR A 470 -28.94 27.72 -14.85
C TYR A 470 -28.21 28.45 -13.70
N ILE A 471 -27.14 27.80 -13.21
CA ILE A 471 -26.14 28.38 -12.32
C ILE A 471 -24.75 28.12 -12.93
N SER A 472 -23.96 29.17 -13.07
CA SER A 472 -22.59 29.06 -13.58
C SER A 472 -21.58 29.53 -12.54
N GLN A 473 -20.57 28.72 -12.32
CA GLN A 473 -19.45 29.04 -11.41
C GLN A 473 -18.12 28.80 -12.08
N HIS A 474 -17.20 29.75 -11.88
CA HIS A 474 -15.81 29.61 -12.24
C HIS A 474 -14.96 29.74 -10.98
N ARG A 475 -14.37 28.63 -10.55
CA ARG A 475 -13.50 28.50 -9.38
C ARG A 475 -12.06 28.35 -9.81
N THR A 476 -11.16 29.15 -9.25
CA THR A 476 -9.72 29.00 -9.39
C THR A 476 -9.11 28.77 -8.03
N THR A 477 -8.42 27.64 -7.86
CA THR A 477 -7.69 27.31 -6.64
C THR A 477 -6.20 27.34 -6.94
N ARG A 478 -5.46 28.23 -6.27
CA ARG A 478 -4.00 28.32 -6.36
C ARG A 478 -3.37 27.96 -5.04
N ARG A 479 -2.31 27.19 -5.11
CA ARG A 479 -1.52 26.84 -3.96
C ARG A 479 -0.04 27.07 -4.23
N LEU A 480 0.62 27.73 -3.30
CA LEU A 480 2.06 27.86 -3.23
C LEU A 480 2.55 27.26 -1.90
N ASN A 481 3.56 26.41 -1.96
CA ASN A 481 4.19 25.85 -0.77
C ASN A 481 5.71 25.93 -0.95
N ILE A 482 6.39 26.54 0.01
CA ILE A 482 7.84 26.68 0.04
C ILE A 482 8.33 26.23 1.43
N GLY A 483 9.23 25.28 1.48
CA GLY A 483 9.78 24.81 2.73
C GLY A 483 11.28 24.57 2.67
N SER A 484 11.89 24.67 3.83
CA SER A 484 13.30 24.38 4.03
C SER A 484 13.51 23.69 5.39
N GLU A 485 14.48 22.81 5.46
CA GLU A 485 14.91 22.14 6.68
C GLU A 485 16.43 22.02 6.66
N ALA A 486 17.10 22.35 7.77
CA ALA A 486 18.50 22.11 7.98
C ALA A 486 18.70 21.39 9.31
N GLY A 487 19.57 20.40 9.34
CA GLY A 487 19.77 19.63 10.55
C GLY A 487 21.07 18.82 10.54
N TYR A 488 21.34 18.26 11.70
CA TYR A 488 22.52 17.44 11.93
C TYR A 488 22.12 16.12 12.60
N SER A 489 22.58 15.04 12.04
CA SER A 489 22.38 13.67 12.53
C SER A 489 23.70 13.19 13.11
N LEU A 490 23.75 12.99 14.44
CA LEU A 490 24.95 12.60 15.18
C LEU A 490 24.83 11.18 15.69
N ASN A 491 25.82 10.32 15.42
CA ASN A 491 25.94 9.04 16.08
C ASN A 491 26.68 9.22 17.43
N LEU A 492 25.92 9.33 18.52
CA LEU A 492 26.46 9.46 19.89
C LEU A 492 27.23 8.21 20.30
N MET A 493 26.68 7.03 19.95
CA MET A 493 27.27 5.72 20.22
C MET A 493 27.07 4.84 18.99
N LYS A 494 27.69 3.66 18.96
CA LYS A 494 27.49 2.68 17.86
C LYS A 494 26.03 2.28 17.64
N SER A 495 25.15 2.53 18.58
CA SER A 495 23.73 2.14 18.59
C SER A 495 22.74 3.29 18.77
N VAL A 496 23.20 4.50 19.10
CA VAL A 496 22.32 5.64 19.40
C VAL A 496 22.67 6.80 18.46
N SER A 497 21.66 7.27 17.74
CA SER A 497 21.74 8.49 16.92
C SER A 497 20.82 9.57 17.46
N LEU A 498 21.29 10.81 17.42
CA LEU A 498 20.54 12.02 17.74
C LEU A 498 20.37 12.83 16.46
N ASN A 499 19.15 13.23 16.13
CA ASN A 499 18.83 14.10 15.02
C ASN A 499 18.25 15.41 15.57
N ALA A 500 18.84 16.52 15.20
CA ALA A 500 18.33 17.86 15.49
C ALA A 500 18.16 18.62 14.19
N SER A 501 17.04 19.29 14.00
CA SER A 501 16.80 20.12 12.81
C SER A 501 15.94 21.32 13.13
N VAL A 502 16.06 22.35 12.30
CA VAL A 502 15.14 23.46 12.22
C VAL A 502 14.51 23.46 10.83
N SER A 503 13.23 23.76 10.78
CA SER A 503 12.50 23.83 9.52
C SER A 503 11.58 25.03 9.48
N GLN A 504 11.39 25.56 8.27
CA GLN A 504 10.46 26.62 7.97
C GLN A 504 9.59 26.14 6.80
N GLN A 505 8.29 26.44 6.86
CA GLN A 505 7.34 26.16 5.78
C GLN A 505 6.38 27.33 5.64
N HIS A 506 6.27 27.83 4.42
CA HIS A 506 5.29 28.82 3.99
C HIS A 506 4.30 28.14 3.05
N GLU A 507 3.01 28.27 3.33
CA GLU A 507 1.95 27.81 2.41
C GLU A 507 0.94 28.94 2.22
N GLN A 508 0.61 29.20 0.96
CA GLN A 508 -0.44 30.12 0.56
C GLN A 508 -1.45 29.39 -0.32
N ASN A 509 -2.71 29.42 0.09
CA ASN A 509 -3.83 28.89 -0.67
C ASN A 509 -4.76 30.05 -1.02
N THR A 510 -5.15 30.14 -2.28
CA THR A 510 -6.08 31.17 -2.77
C THR A 510 -7.24 30.49 -3.47
N LEU A 511 -8.46 30.78 -3.07
CA LEU A 511 -9.69 30.38 -3.72
C LEU A 511 -10.36 31.61 -4.29
N ARG A 512 -10.50 31.68 -5.61
CA ARG A 512 -11.24 32.73 -6.30
C ARG A 512 -12.50 32.14 -6.92
N LEU A 513 -13.63 32.76 -6.66
CA LEU A 513 -14.93 32.41 -7.23
C LEU A 513 -15.44 33.55 -8.09
N THR A 514 -15.90 33.24 -9.30
CA THR A 514 -16.65 34.14 -10.17
C THR A 514 -17.95 33.43 -10.53
N SER A 515 -19.07 34.06 -10.26
CA SER A 515 -20.43 33.58 -10.55
C SER A 515 -21.34 34.77 -10.80
N GLU A 516 -22.33 34.61 -11.64
CA GLU A 516 -23.40 35.59 -11.81
C GLU A 516 -24.53 35.37 -10.79
N GLN A 517 -24.60 34.16 -10.20
CA GLN A 517 -25.71 33.72 -9.35
C GLN A 517 -25.37 33.68 -7.86
N THR A 518 -24.10 33.77 -7.51
CA THR A 518 -23.61 33.83 -6.12
C THR A 518 -22.60 34.96 -5.97
N ALA A 519 -22.42 35.48 -4.76
CA ALA A 519 -21.38 36.46 -4.50
C ALA A 519 -20.01 35.91 -4.87
N GLY A 520 -19.37 36.52 -5.88
CA GLY A 520 -18.00 36.23 -6.24
C GLY A 520 -17.03 36.86 -5.24
N GLY A 521 -15.79 36.38 -5.24
CA GLY A 521 -14.76 36.90 -4.33
C GLY A 521 -13.46 36.09 -4.37
N GLU A 522 -12.56 36.46 -3.47
CA GLU A 522 -11.28 35.76 -3.29
C GLU A 522 -10.97 35.56 -1.81
N ASP A 523 -10.76 34.31 -1.42
CA ASP A 523 -10.28 33.96 -0.09
C ASP A 523 -8.82 33.52 -0.18
N LYS A 524 -8.00 34.04 0.71
CA LYS A 524 -6.58 33.71 0.83
C LYS A 524 -6.28 33.23 2.24
N ILE A 525 -5.67 32.06 2.31
CA ILE A 525 -5.20 31.44 3.55
C ILE A 525 -3.68 31.35 3.45
N GLN A 526 -2.99 32.01 4.38
CA GLN A 526 -1.53 31.91 4.51
C GLN A 526 -1.17 31.24 5.83
N THR A 527 -0.20 30.35 5.79
CA THR A 527 0.35 29.71 6.98
C THR A 527 1.87 29.72 6.93
N ASP A 528 2.48 30.14 8.04
CA ASP A 528 3.92 30.09 8.26
C ASP A 528 4.19 29.20 9.47
N GLU A 529 5.03 28.21 9.27
CA GLU A 529 5.42 27.28 10.32
C GLU A 529 6.93 27.28 10.52
N TYR A 530 7.37 27.44 11.75
CA TYR A 530 8.76 27.36 12.15
C TYR A 530 8.89 26.26 13.19
N SER A 531 9.66 25.23 12.90
CA SER A 531 9.78 24.08 13.81
C SER A 531 11.22 23.83 14.22
N ALA A 532 11.41 23.51 15.48
CA ALA A 532 12.63 22.90 16.00
C ALA A 532 12.33 21.44 16.36
N ASN A 533 13.09 20.52 15.79
CA ASN A 533 12.88 19.10 15.90
C ASN A 533 14.06 18.43 16.59
N ILE A 534 13.81 17.53 17.53
CA ILE A 534 14.82 16.71 18.17
C ILE A 534 14.32 15.27 18.31
N PHE A 535 15.11 14.31 17.80
CA PHE A 535 14.78 12.89 17.82
C PHE A 535 16.01 12.06 18.20
N ALA A 536 15.84 11.19 19.19
CA ALA A 536 16.83 10.19 19.57
C ALA A 536 16.36 8.80 19.11
N ARG A 537 17.25 8.04 18.50
CA ARG A 537 16.98 6.69 18.01
C ARG A 537 18.04 5.71 18.46
N ASN A 538 17.61 4.58 19.02
CA ASN A 538 18.45 3.40 19.19
C ASN A 538 18.26 2.44 18.01
N THR A 539 19.36 2.04 17.36
CA THR A 539 19.33 1.21 16.14
C THR A 539 19.78 -0.23 16.34
N LYS A 540 20.29 -0.58 17.52
CA LYS A 540 20.81 -1.91 17.85
C LYS A 540 20.14 -2.48 19.09
N GLY A 541 20.14 -3.81 19.18
CA GLY A 541 19.50 -4.56 20.24
C GLY A 541 18.09 -5.03 19.86
N ALA A 542 17.51 -5.88 20.72
CA ALA A 542 16.16 -6.39 20.53
C ALA A 542 15.11 -5.29 20.69
N LEU A 543 15.34 -4.34 21.61
CA LEU A 543 14.49 -3.17 21.80
C LEU A 543 15.07 -1.98 21.02
N LYS A 544 14.30 -1.48 20.06
CA LYS A 544 14.58 -0.27 19.30
C LYS A 544 13.60 0.82 19.74
N VAL A 545 14.13 1.97 20.12
CA VAL A 545 13.37 3.13 20.58
C VAL A 545 13.65 4.30 19.65
N ASN A 546 12.61 4.97 19.19
CA ASN A 546 12.68 6.25 18.50
C ASN A 546 11.76 7.22 19.24
N ALA A 547 12.31 8.24 19.87
CA ALA A 547 11.56 9.21 20.65
C ALA A 547 12.02 10.62 20.32
N GLY A 548 11.09 11.54 20.29
CA GLY A 548 11.39 12.93 20.01
C GLY A 548 10.18 13.82 20.03
N ALA A 549 10.41 15.09 19.76
CA ALA A 549 9.36 16.08 19.66
C ALA A 549 9.73 17.16 18.64
N SER A 550 8.69 17.77 18.08
CA SER A 550 8.77 18.99 17.29
C SER A 550 8.07 20.10 18.06
N VAL A 551 8.75 21.22 18.29
CA VAL A 551 8.15 22.46 18.79
C VAL A 551 7.91 23.36 17.59
N THR A 552 6.66 23.71 17.31
CA THR A 552 6.26 24.45 16.12
C THR A 552 5.55 25.76 16.52
N VAL A 553 6.03 26.86 15.97
CA VAL A 553 5.31 28.12 15.93
C VAL A 553 4.48 28.12 14.66
N GLU A 554 3.16 28.17 14.81
CA GLU A 554 2.18 28.18 13.71
C GLU A 554 1.58 29.57 13.62
N ARG A 555 1.70 30.21 12.47
CA ARG A 555 1.06 31.49 12.15
C ARG A 555 0.07 31.26 11.04
N SER A 556 -1.15 31.74 11.19
CA SER A 556 -2.16 31.69 10.13
C SER A 556 -2.85 33.02 9.94
N SER A 557 -3.15 33.34 8.70
CA SER A 557 -3.93 34.48 8.27
C SER A 557 -4.96 34.01 7.25
N ILE A 558 -6.21 34.37 7.49
CA ILE A 558 -7.36 34.04 6.64
C ILE A 558 -8.02 35.37 6.26
N THR A 559 -8.37 35.54 5.00
CA THR A 559 -9.05 36.77 4.52
C THR A 559 -10.26 37.10 5.39
N GLY A 560 -10.34 38.34 5.84
CA GLY A 560 -11.45 38.88 6.67
C GLY A 560 -11.45 38.40 8.11
N ARG A 561 -10.38 37.70 8.60
CA ARG A 561 -10.27 37.21 9.98
C ARG A 561 -8.97 37.68 10.61
N GLN A 562 -8.92 37.61 11.96
CA GLN A 562 -7.70 37.96 12.69
C GLN A 562 -6.61 36.88 12.48
N SER A 563 -5.37 37.36 12.38
CA SER A 563 -4.22 36.43 12.30
C SER A 563 -4.01 35.75 13.63
N GLU A 564 -3.73 34.46 13.59
CA GLU A 564 -3.53 33.65 14.79
C GLU A 564 -2.08 33.15 14.85
N ASN A 565 -1.52 33.20 16.08
CA ASN A 565 -0.21 32.64 16.38
C ASN A 565 -0.35 31.58 17.47
N ARG A 566 0.22 30.42 17.26
CA ARG A 566 0.19 29.29 18.20
C ARG A 566 1.57 28.69 18.38
N ILE A 567 1.86 28.19 19.57
CA ILE A 567 3.01 27.33 19.82
C ILE A 567 2.48 25.96 20.18
N LYS A 568 2.88 24.95 19.46
CA LYS A 568 2.44 23.56 19.65
C LYS A 568 3.63 22.62 19.74
N VAL A 569 3.47 21.59 20.57
CA VAL A 569 4.45 20.51 20.70
C VAL A 569 3.84 19.23 20.13
N TYR A 570 4.58 18.59 19.26
CA TYR A 570 4.22 17.35 18.59
C TYR A 570 5.19 16.22 19.02
N PRO A 571 4.94 15.55 20.15
CA PRO A 571 5.73 14.42 20.58
C PRO A 571 5.46 13.19 19.73
N SER A 572 6.47 12.35 19.59
CA SER A 572 6.35 11.04 19.00
C SER A 572 7.23 10.02 19.72
N LEU A 573 6.71 8.80 19.87
CA LEU A 573 7.40 7.66 20.46
C LEU A 573 7.10 6.43 19.60
N SER A 574 8.14 5.75 19.18
CA SER A 574 8.04 4.45 18.52
C SER A 574 8.93 3.45 19.23
N LEU A 575 8.33 2.36 19.66
CA LEU A 575 8.97 1.23 20.30
C LEU A 575 8.87 0.03 19.37
N SER A 576 9.97 -0.64 19.08
CA SER A 576 9.97 -1.88 18.31
C SER A 576 10.80 -2.92 19.05
N TYR A 577 10.21 -4.08 19.29
CA TYR A 577 10.87 -5.19 19.96
C TYR A 577 10.96 -6.40 19.01
N ASP A 578 12.19 -6.83 18.75
CA ASP A 578 12.48 -8.03 17.97
C ASP A 578 12.63 -9.23 18.94
N PHE A 579 11.58 -10.06 19.07
CA PHE A 579 11.61 -11.29 19.87
C PHE A 579 12.60 -12.29 19.28
N SER A 580 12.73 -12.28 17.96
CA SER A 580 13.67 -13.05 17.17
C SER A 580 13.86 -12.40 15.81
N ASN A 581 14.71 -12.97 14.96
CA ASN A 581 14.85 -12.53 13.56
C ASN A 581 13.56 -12.70 12.73
N ALA A 582 12.60 -13.47 13.23
CA ALA A 582 11.34 -13.77 12.58
C ALA A 582 10.13 -13.06 13.21
N HIS A 583 10.24 -12.57 14.44
CA HIS A 583 9.12 -12.00 15.19
C HIS A 583 9.46 -10.60 15.66
N SER A 584 8.62 -9.64 15.36
CA SER A 584 8.75 -8.26 15.83
C SER A 584 7.40 -7.66 16.19
N LEU A 585 7.39 -6.81 17.19
CA LEU A 585 6.24 -6.00 17.60
C LEU A 585 6.68 -4.53 17.65
N SER A 586 5.90 -3.67 17.01
CA SER A 586 6.14 -2.23 17.03
C SER A 586 4.90 -1.49 17.52
N LEU A 587 5.09 -0.55 18.41
CA LEU A 587 4.08 0.37 18.92
C LEU A 587 4.54 1.79 18.63
N SER A 588 3.67 2.61 18.02
CA SER A 588 3.99 4.01 17.75
C SER A 588 2.85 4.90 18.25
N LEU A 589 3.21 5.93 18.99
CA LEU A 589 2.32 6.98 19.47
C LEU A 589 2.84 8.31 18.99
N SER A 590 1.98 9.10 18.38
CA SER A 590 2.36 10.44 17.90
C SER A 590 1.21 11.42 17.99
N ARG A 591 1.55 12.67 18.29
CA ARG A 591 0.67 13.80 18.08
C ARG A 591 0.73 14.20 16.63
N THR A 592 -0.42 14.33 15.97
CA THR A 592 -0.54 14.64 14.54
C THR A 592 -1.14 16.03 14.32
N LYS A 593 -0.80 16.60 13.18
CA LYS A 593 -1.35 17.85 12.69
C LYS A 593 -1.91 17.65 11.29
N ASN A 594 -3.13 18.07 11.07
CA ASN A 594 -3.79 18.08 9.78
C ASN A 594 -4.18 19.52 9.40
N ARG A 595 -4.33 19.79 8.10
CA ARG A 595 -4.83 21.07 7.62
C ARG A 595 -6.19 20.91 6.98
N THR A 596 -7.07 21.86 7.26
CA THR A 596 -8.39 21.94 6.62
C THR A 596 -8.26 22.50 5.21
N GLU A 597 -9.02 21.94 4.30
CA GLU A 597 -9.09 22.38 2.90
C GLU A 597 -9.64 23.82 2.79
N THR A 598 -9.09 24.61 1.87
CA THR A 598 -9.45 26.02 1.69
C THR A 598 -10.94 26.19 1.38
N ALA A 599 -11.53 25.34 0.56
CA ALA A 599 -12.96 25.41 0.21
C ALA A 599 -13.88 25.27 1.43
N LYS A 600 -13.51 24.44 2.42
CA LYS A 600 -14.28 24.23 3.65
C LYS A 600 -14.09 25.34 4.68
N MET A 601 -13.13 26.23 4.48
CA MET A 601 -12.86 27.37 5.34
C MET A 601 -13.31 28.69 4.70
N SER A 602 -13.71 28.63 3.45
CA SER A 602 -14.04 29.80 2.66
C SER A 602 -15.27 30.54 3.18
N ALA A 603 -15.29 31.86 3.03
CA ALA A 603 -16.46 32.70 3.20
C ALA A 603 -17.35 32.76 1.94
N LEU A 604 -16.91 32.14 0.85
CA LEU A 604 -17.63 32.11 -0.43
C LEU A 604 -18.68 30.99 -0.45
N THR A 605 -19.79 31.22 -1.13
CA THR A 605 -20.84 30.21 -1.35
C THR A 605 -20.51 29.38 -2.59
N LEU A 606 -20.30 28.09 -2.43
CA LEU A 606 -20.02 27.16 -3.52
C LEU A 606 -21.27 26.31 -3.79
N ILE A 607 -21.62 26.16 -5.06
CA ILE A 607 -22.69 25.24 -5.48
C ILE A 607 -22.05 23.91 -5.81
N ASP A 608 -22.41 22.87 -5.07
CA ASP A 608 -21.84 21.54 -5.19
C ASP A 608 -22.70 20.62 -6.06
N SER A 609 -24.02 20.77 -5.97
CA SER A 609 -24.98 20.04 -6.82
C SER A 609 -26.26 20.83 -7.02
N TYR A 610 -27.27 20.23 -7.67
CA TYR A 610 -28.59 20.85 -7.92
C TYR A 610 -29.39 21.16 -6.64
N ASN A 611 -29.04 20.52 -5.52
CA ASN A 611 -29.72 20.66 -4.23
C ASN A 611 -28.76 20.81 -3.04
N GLU A 612 -27.48 20.99 -3.29
CA GLU A 612 -26.46 21.13 -2.25
C GLU A 612 -25.55 22.32 -2.52
N MET A 613 -25.30 23.11 -1.51
CA MET A 613 -24.31 24.19 -1.53
C MET A 613 -23.50 24.23 -0.25
N THR A 614 -22.24 24.65 -0.37
CA THR A 614 -21.37 24.98 0.74
C THR A 614 -21.47 26.47 1.04
N ALA A 615 -21.92 26.81 2.23
CA ALA A 615 -22.02 28.19 2.70
C ALA A 615 -20.73 28.63 3.40
N ALA A 616 -20.65 29.92 3.69
CA ALA A 616 -19.57 30.53 4.47
C ALA A 616 -19.36 29.82 5.81
N SER A 617 -18.12 29.39 6.08
CA SER A 617 -17.72 28.65 7.27
C SER A 617 -17.04 29.58 8.29
N ALA A 618 -17.31 29.40 9.58
CA ALA A 618 -16.74 30.18 10.69
C ALA A 618 -15.50 29.50 11.30
N ILE A 619 -14.50 29.17 10.48
CA ILE A 619 -13.29 28.48 10.91
C ILE A 619 -12.12 29.46 10.97
N ASP A 620 -11.60 29.76 12.16
CA ASP A 620 -10.54 30.76 12.38
C ASP A 620 -9.12 30.22 12.19
N THR A 621 -8.94 28.91 12.19
CA THR A 621 -7.62 28.28 12.05
C THR A 621 -7.63 27.13 11.06
N PRO A 622 -6.61 27.00 10.20
CA PRO A 622 -6.50 25.87 9.29
C PRO A 622 -5.98 24.59 9.94
N PHE A 623 -5.59 24.63 11.20
CA PHE A 623 -4.88 23.51 11.85
C PHE A 623 -5.80 22.70 12.76
N GLN A 624 -5.81 21.40 12.53
CA GLN A 624 -6.42 20.40 13.39
C GLN A 624 -5.34 19.57 14.04
N THR A 625 -5.50 19.22 15.31
CA THR A 625 -4.60 18.33 16.03
C THR A 625 -5.29 17.02 16.33
N GLY A 626 -4.50 15.97 16.41
CA GLY A 626 -4.99 14.66 16.76
C GLY A 626 -3.89 13.78 17.34
N THR A 627 -4.27 12.59 17.75
CA THR A 627 -3.37 11.56 18.28
C THR A 627 -3.49 10.31 17.43
N SER A 628 -2.37 9.74 17.06
CA SER A 628 -2.31 8.47 16.34
C SER A 628 -1.57 7.44 17.18
N LEU A 629 -2.19 6.29 17.39
CA LEU A 629 -1.62 5.10 18.01
C LEU A 629 -1.63 3.97 16.99
N SER A 630 -0.47 3.37 16.72
CA SER A 630 -0.38 2.24 15.82
C SER A 630 0.37 1.07 16.44
N LEU A 631 -0.12 -0.12 16.19
CA LEU A 631 0.46 -1.40 16.56
C LEU A 631 0.77 -2.19 15.28
N ASN A 632 1.97 -2.74 15.19
CA ASN A 632 2.35 -3.62 14.10
C ASN A 632 3.08 -4.85 14.66
N TYR A 633 2.51 -6.03 14.44
CA TYR A 633 3.11 -7.32 14.77
C TYR A 633 3.41 -8.10 13.49
N ASN A 634 4.63 -8.58 13.37
CA ASN A 634 5.08 -9.38 12.25
C ASN A 634 5.69 -10.69 12.75
N ASN A 635 5.28 -11.79 12.15
CA ASN A 635 5.89 -13.10 12.30
C ASN A 635 6.19 -13.68 10.92
N TYR A 636 7.48 -13.81 10.59
CA TYR A 636 7.96 -14.31 9.30
C TYR A 636 8.86 -15.54 9.50
N ASN A 637 8.23 -16.64 9.89
CA ASN A 637 8.94 -17.88 10.13
C ASN A 637 9.07 -18.68 8.82
N THR A 638 10.26 -18.58 8.20
CA THR A 638 10.57 -19.29 6.96
C THR A 638 10.70 -20.81 7.15
N ALA A 639 11.10 -21.27 8.34
CA ALA A 639 11.23 -22.70 8.63
C ALA A 639 9.86 -23.38 8.69
N SER A 640 8.89 -22.75 9.36
CA SER A 640 7.51 -23.25 9.40
C SER A 640 6.65 -22.78 8.23
N GLN A 641 7.20 -21.95 7.33
CA GLN A 641 6.49 -21.30 6.21
C GLN A 641 5.18 -20.63 6.67
N THR A 642 5.24 -19.94 7.81
CA THR A 642 4.11 -19.22 8.40
C THR A 642 4.43 -17.73 8.46
N TYR A 643 3.55 -16.91 7.87
CA TYR A 643 3.70 -15.47 7.76
C TYR A 643 2.44 -14.82 8.32
N LEU A 644 2.57 -14.06 9.40
CA LEU A 644 1.48 -13.35 10.03
C LEU A 644 1.86 -11.88 10.19
N THR A 645 1.04 -11.00 9.66
CA THR A 645 1.09 -9.56 9.92
C THR A 645 -0.20 -9.13 10.56
N VAL A 646 -0.12 -8.43 11.69
CA VAL A 646 -1.26 -7.75 12.33
C VAL A 646 -0.91 -6.28 12.44
N TYR A 647 -1.77 -5.44 11.91
CA TYR A 647 -1.67 -3.99 12.01
C TYR A 647 -2.95 -3.43 12.59
N ALA A 648 -2.83 -2.54 13.55
CA ALA A 648 -3.93 -1.75 14.09
C ALA A 648 -3.51 -0.29 14.21
N ASN A 649 -4.40 0.61 13.86
CA ASN A 649 -4.21 2.05 13.99
C ASN A 649 -5.48 2.67 14.57
N MET A 650 -5.31 3.51 15.58
CA MET A 650 -6.34 4.39 16.11
C MET A 650 -5.89 5.83 15.88
N GLN A 651 -6.74 6.60 15.26
CA GLN A 651 -6.53 8.02 15.04
C GLN A 651 -7.71 8.80 15.63
N ARG A 652 -7.42 9.66 16.61
CA ARG A 652 -8.39 10.60 17.19
C ARG A 652 -8.03 12.01 16.78
N GLN A 653 -8.96 12.75 16.21
CA GLN A 653 -8.88 14.20 16.03
C GLN A 653 -9.55 14.88 17.22
N ASP A 654 -8.88 15.84 17.84
CA ASP A 654 -9.40 16.46 19.07
C ASP A 654 -10.60 17.39 18.84
N HIS A 655 -10.47 18.19 17.78
CA HIS A 655 -11.51 19.10 17.27
C HIS A 655 -11.70 18.77 15.80
N ALA A 656 -12.65 17.88 15.52
CA ALA A 656 -12.88 17.43 14.16
C ALA A 656 -13.59 18.53 13.33
N LEU A 657 -13.24 18.58 12.06
CA LEU A 657 -13.99 19.37 11.09
C LEU A 657 -15.40 18.77 10.99
N THR A 658 -16.37 19.51 11.49
CA THR A 658 -17.76 19.10 11.65
C THR A 658 -18.64 19.81 10.62
N PRO A 659 -19.34 19.10 9.73
CA PRO A 659 -20.33 19.69 8.87
C PRO A 659 -21.54 20.15 9.70
N VAL A 660 -21.93 21.41 9.49
CA VAL A 660 -23.13 22.04 10.04
C VAL A 660 -24.13 22.15 8.89
N VAL A 661 -25.13 21.30 8.89
CA VAL A 661 -26.08 21.15 7.80
C VAL A 661 -27.40 21.77 8.18
N SER A 662 -27.87 22.71 7.36
CA SER A 662 -29.25 23.18 7.35
C SER A 662 -29.96 22.50 6.18
N GLN A 663 -30.93 21.65 6.49
CA GLN A 663 -31.70 20.87 5.53
C GLN A 663 -33.15 21.33 5.50
N GLU A 664 -33.61 21.72 4.32
CA GLU A 664 -35.00 22.05 4.03
C GLU A 664 -35.51 21.16 2.90
N GLY A 665 -36.37 20.18 3.25
CA GLY A 665 -36.80 19.15 2.31
C GLY A 665 -35.61 18.35 1.79
N THR A 666 -35.37 18.42 0.49
CA THR A 666 -34.25 17.74 -0.19
C THR A 666 -33.04 18.65 -0.43
N THR A 667 -33.13 19.91 -0.03
CA THR A 667 -32.05 20.89 -0.22
C THR A 667 -31.19 20.99 1.03
N SER A 668 -29.88 20.99 0.86
CA SER A 668 -28.91 21.03 1.96
C SER A 668 -27.94 22.20 1.78
N THR A 669 -27.79 22.98 2.84
CA THR A 669 -26.77 24.01 2.95
C THR A 669 -25.75 23.54 3.99
N VAL A 670 -24.50 23.38 3.61
CA VAL A 670 -23.42 22.85 4.44
C VAL A 670 -22.45 23.97 4.77
N ALA A 671 -22.26 24.25 6.04
CA ALA A 671 -21.12 25.01 6.54
C ALA A 671 -20.21 24.10 7.36
N TYR A 672 -19.04 24.58 7.72
CA TYR A 672 -18.11 23.81 8.54
C TYR A 672 -17.71 24.58 9.79
N ALA A 673 -17.56 23.85 10.89
CA ALA A 673 -17.03 24.33 12.16
C ALA A 673 -16.13 23.28 12.79
N TYR A 674 -15.35 23.64 13.78
CA TYR A 674 -14.69 22.66 14.62
C TYR A 674 -15.64 22.23 15.75
N GLY A 675 -15.94 20.94 15.79
CA GLY A 675 -16.82 20.32 16.77
C GLY A 675 -16.08 19.49 17.81
N SER A 676 -16.71 18.39 18.22
CA SER A 676 -16.16 17.40 19.11
C SER A 676 -15.04 16.58 18.44
N HIS A 677 -14.63 15.48 19.06
CA HIS A 677 -13.63 14.56 18.47
C HIS A 677 -14.23 13.70 17.34
N ALA A 678 -13.35 13.21 16.47
CA ALA A 678 -13.64 12.15 15.52
C ALA A 678 -12.64 11.01 15.70
N ASP A 679 -13.13 9.79 15.68
CA ASP A 679 -12.33 8.58 15.83
C ASP A 679 -12.31 7.74 14.56
N ASN A 680 -11.13 7.27 14.19
CA ASN A 680 -10.94 6.28 13.14
C ASN A 680 -10.07 5.15 13.68
N ILE A 681 -10.62 3.95 13.73
CA ILE A 681 -9.91 2.74 14.15
C ILE A 681 -9.90 1.78 12.98
N TYR A 682 -8.72 1.39 12.55
CA TYR A 682 -8.50 0.44 11.48
C TYR A 682 -7.64 -0.72 11.99
N ALA A 683 -8.04 -1.94 11.69
CA ALA A 683 -7.27 -3.14 12.01
C ALA A 683 -7.25 -4.10 10.82
N MET A 684 -6.11 -4.73 10.58
CA MET A 684 -5.98 -5.80 9.60
C MET A 684 -5.10 -6.92 10.11
N ALA A 685 -5.39 -8.15 9.70
CA ALA A 685 -4.54 -9.30 9.93
C ALA A 685 -4.42 -10.13 8.64
N ASN A 686 -3.20 -10.45 8.25
CA ASN A 686 -2.90 -11.27 7.09
C ASN A 686 -2.10 -12.48 7.55
N LEU A 687 -2.65 -13.67 7.37
CA LEU A 687 -2.00 -14.94 7.64
C LEU A 687 -1.77 -15.67 6.32
N GLU A 688 -0.54 -16.07 6.06
CA GLU A 688 -0.20 -17.04 5.01
C GLU A 688 0.49 -18.24 5.65
N LYS A 689 -0.02 -19.42 5.38
CA LYS A 689 0.55 -20.70 5.76
C LYS A 689 0.75 -21.58 4.54
N ARG A 690 1.96 -22.02 4.31
CA ARG A 690 2.26 -23.05 3.30
C ARG A 690 2.46 -24.38 3.98
N LEU A 691 1.85 -25.40 3.41
CA LEU A 691 1.97 -26.77 3.93
C LEU A 691 3.18 -27.44 3.27
N SER A 692 4.11 -27.95 4.07
CA SER A 692 5.34 -28.59 3.56
C SER A 692 5.08 -29.99 3.01
N ALA A 693 4.10 -30.71 3.56
CA ALA A 693 3.74 -32.07 3.14
C ALA A 693 2.96 -32.11 1.83
N ILE A 694 2.15 -31.09 1.57
CA ILE A 694 1.31 -30.95 0.37
C ILE A 694 1.51 -29.53 -0.15
N PRO A 695 1.78 -29.31 -1.44
CA PRO A 695 2.02 -27.97 -2.00
C PRO A 695 0.73 -27.14 -2.07
N LEU A 696 0.15 -26.84 -0.91
CA LEU A 696 -0.99 -25.98 -0.69
C LEU A 696 -0.57 -24.76 0.12
N SER A 697 -1.16 -23.61 -0.20
CA SER A 697 -1.08 -22.40 0.59
C SER A 697 -2.47 -21.98 1.07
N ILE A 698 -2.55 -21.54 2.32
CA ILE A 698 -3.74 -21.00 2.94
C ILE A 698 -3.45 -19.53 3.24
N LYS A 699 -4.28 -18.62 2.73
CA LYS A 699 -4.21 -17.18 3.02
C LYS A 699 -5.50 -16.78 3.69
N ILE A 700 -5.40 -16.04 4.81
CA ILE A 700 -6.54 -15.45 5.52
C ILE A 700 -6.28 -13.96 5.66
N ASN A 701 -7.20 -13.15 5.19
CA ASN A 701 -7.16 -11.70 5.30
C ASN A 701 -8.37 -11.24 6.11
N LEU A 702 -8.12 -10.52 7.19
CA LEU A 702 -9.14 -9.89 8.03
C LEU A 702 -8.92 -8.38 8.00
N MET A 703 -10.00 -7.63 7.89
CA MET A 703 -9.98 -6.17 7.93
C MET A 703 -11.18 -5.67 8.71
N ALA A 704 -10.97 -4.79 9.66
CA ALA A 704 -12.02 -4.13 10.44
C ALA A 704 -11.78 -2.62 10.44
N ASN A 705 -12.85 -1.85 10.32
CA ASN A 705 -12.81 -0.39 10.40
C ASN A 705 -13.98 0.11 11.24
N TYR A 706 -13.70 1.09 12.11
CA TYR A 706 -14.66 1.87 12.87
C TYR A 706 -14.36 3.34 12.65
N VAL A 707 -15.34 4.08 12.18
CA VAL A 707 -15.26 5.53 12.00
C VAL A 707 -16.40 6.18 12.75
N GLU A 708 -16.09 7.16 13.57
CA GLU A 708 -17.05 8.01 14.26
C GLU A 708 -16.80 9.46 13.85
N SER A 709 -17.84 10.13 13.36
CA SER A 709 -17.75 11.51 12.87
C SER A 709 -18.89 12.36 13.40
N PRO A 710 -18.61 13.52 14.02
CA PRO A 710 -19.64 14.46 14.46
C PRO A 710 -20.21 15.22 13.25
N SER A 711 -21.48 15.62 13.38
CA SER A 711 -22.14 16.57 12.50
C SER A 711 -23.19 17.34 13.27
N VAL A 712 -23.70 18.43 12.71
CA VAL A 712 -24.84 19.17 13.23
C VAL A 712 -25.90 19.20 12.14
N LEU A 713 -27.11 18.77 12.43
CA LEU A 713 -28.23 18.78 11.49
C LEU A 713 -29.38 19.64 12.05
N ASN A 714 -29.70 20.73 11.34
CA ASN A 714 -30.75 21.68 11.75
C ASN A 714 -30.62 22.17 13.21
N GLY A 715 -29.37 22.46 13.62
CA GLY A 715 -29.03 22.94 14.96
C GLY A 715 -28.94 21.85 16.03
N MET A 716 -29.16 20.59 15.69
CA MET A 716 -29.04 19.45 16.61
C MET A 716 -27.71 18.73 16.38
N ASP A 717 -27.00 18.46 17.45
CA ASP A 717 -25.80 17.63 17.43
C ASP A 717 -26.13 16.20 16.96
N ASN A 718 -25.33 15.70 16.10
CA ASN A 718 -25.45 14.37 15.52
C ASN A 718 -24.11 13.65 15.46
N THR A 719 -24.15 12.35 15.51
CA THR A 719 -22.96 11.49 15.33
C THR A 719 -23.30 10.39 14.35
N SER A 720 -22.45 10.22 13.35
CA SER A 720 -22.51 9.08 12.44
C SER A 720 -21.42 8.08 12.77
N THR A 721 -21.77 6.80 12.80
CA THR A 721 -20.82 5.70 12.98
C THR A 721 -20.84 4.77 11.78
N LEU A 722 -19.65 4.36 11.33
CA LEU A 722 -19.46 3.36 10.29
C LEU A 722 -18.63 2.21 10.86
N LYS A 723 -19.18 1.01 10.84
CA LYS A 723 -18.49 -0.24 11.22
C LYS A 723 -18.40 -1.14 10.01
N SER A 724 -17.21 -1.60 9.66
CA SER A 724 -17.04 -2.55 8.57
C SER A 724 -16.11 -3.69 8.97
N LEU A 725 -16.48 -4.88 8.54
CA LEU A 725 -15.70 -6.11 8.68
C LEU A 725 -15.60 -6.78 7.32
N LYS A 726 -14.39 -7.17 6.93
CA LYS A 726 -14.15 -8.02 5.76
C LYS A 726 -13.25 -9.18 6.19
N ALA A 727 -13.61 -10.39 5.82
CA ALA A 727 -12.84 -11.61 6.03
C ALA A 727 -12.75 -12.35 4.70
N LYS A 728 -11.57 -12.81 4.33
CA LYS A 728 -11.37 -13.61 3.10
C LYS A 728 -10.37 -14.71 3.38
N ALA A 729 -10.75 -15.94 3.05
CA ALA A 729 -9.89 -17.11 3.06
C ALA A 729 -9.64 -17.58 1.62
N VAL A 730 -8.40 -17.93 1.30
CA VAL A 730 -8.00 -18.47 0.00
C VAL A 730 -7.17 -19.71 0.23
N VAL A 731 -7.50 -20.80 -0.45
CA VAL A 731 -6.68 -22.01 -0.52
C VAL A 731 -6.26 -22.20 -1.96
N ALA A 732 -4.94 -22.21 -2.21
CA ALA A 732 -4.37 -22.35 -3.54
C ALA A 732 -3.38 -23.51 -3.57
N SER A 733 -3.41 -24.29 -4.65
CA SER A 733 -2.45 -25.34 -4.92
C SER A 733 -1.27 -24.82 -5.75
N ASN A 734 -0.11 -25.43 -5.54
CA ASN A 734 1.09 -25.16 -6.32
C ASN A 734 1.79 -26.48 -6.71
N PHE A 735 1.00 -27.41 -7.28
CA PHE A 735 1.53 -28.67 -7.77
C PHE A 735 2.36 -28.46 -9.03
N ARG A 736 3.44 -29.24 -9.19
CA ARG A 736 4.17 -29.37 -10.46
C ARG A 736 3.45 -30.28 -11.46
N LEU A 737 2.16 -30.45 -11.28
CA LEU A 737 1.28 -31.26 -12.12
C LEU A 737 0.61 -30.38 -13.18
N MET A 738 -0.10 -31.04 -14.08
CA MET A 738 -0.89 -30.39 -15.12
C MET A 738 -2.01 -29.52 -14.55
N PHE A 739 -2.54 -29.87 -13.38
CA PHE A 739 -3.67 -29.20 -12.74
C PHE A 739 -3.26 -28.44 -11.48
N ASN A 740 -3.75 -27.23 -11.34
CA ASN A 740 -3.72 -26.43 -10.13
C ASN A 740 -5.09 -25.76 -9.92
N GLY A 741 -5.40 -25.40 -8.69
CA GLY A 741 -6.65 -24.76 -8.35
C GLY A 741 -6.53 -23.77 -7.21
N GLU A 742 -7.51 -22.88 -7.16
CA GLU A 742 -7.68 -21.90 -6.09
C GLU A 742 -9.15 -21.85 -5.70
N VAL A 743 -9.45 -21.85 -4.42
CA VAL A 743 -10.79 -21.64 -3.86
C VAL A 743 -10.71 -20.49 -2.89
N SER A 744 -11.66 -19.58 -2.96
CA SER A 744 -11.78 -18.45 -2.04
C SER A 744 -13.18 -18.35 -1.46
N LEU A 745 -13.25 -17.93 -0.20
CA LEU A 745 -14.48 -17.58 0.49
C LEU A 745 -14.28 -16.25 1.21
N GLY A 746 -15.20 -15.32 1.00
CA GLY A 746 -15.21 -14.00 1.61
C GLY A 746 -16.50 -13.73 2.34
N TYR A 747 -16.43 -12.96 3.40
CA TYR A 747 -17.57 -12.39 4.11
C TYR A 747 -17.31 -10.90 4.34
N SER A 748 -18.33 -10.09 4.12
CA SER A 748 -18.29 -8.65 4.41
C SER A 748 -19.53 -8.21 5.14
N ARG A 749 -19.38 -7.26 6.08
CA ARG A 749 -20.50 -6.57 6.71
C ARG A 749 -20.16 -5.11 6.93
N ARG A 750 -21.12 -4.25 6.62
CA ARG A 750 -21.02 -2.81 6.83
C ARG A 750 -22.29 -2.35 7.56
N ILE A 751 -22.10 -1.68 8.68
CA ILE A 751 -23.18 -1.08 9.46
C ILE A 751 -22.90 0.41 9.54
N SER A 752 -23.85 1.21 9.08
CA SER A 752 -23.86 2.68 9.24
C SER A 752 -25.01 3.05 10.15
N ASP A 753 -24.73 3.90 11.13
CA ASP A 753 -25.72 4.35 12.12
C ASP A 753 -25.64 5.88 12.25
N ILE A 754 -26.79 6.54 12.25
CA ILE A 754 -26.94 7.97 12.42
C ILE A 754 -27.78 8.22 13.67
N ALA A 755 -27.14 8.75 14.72
CA ALA A 755 -27.73 8.83 16.06
C ALA A 755 -29.02 9.66 16.14
N SER A 756 -29.08 10.82 15.47
CA SER A 756 -30.22 11.74 15.51
C SER A 756 -31.50 11.18 14.88
N SER A 757 -31.38 10.42 13.78
CA SER A 757 -32.52 9.87 13.04
C SER A 757 -32.84 8.43 13.43
N ARG A 758 -31.98 7.80 14.25
CA ARG A 758 -32.02 6.36 14.54
C ARG A 758 -31.99 5.49 13.28
N THR A 759 -31.50 6.05 12.19
CA THR A 759 -31.40 5.35 10.90
C THR A 759 -30.19 4.44 10.92
N LYS A 760 -30.44 3.15 10.74
CA LYS A 760 -29.40 2.13 10.66
C LYS A 760 -29.48 1.43 9.33
N THR A 761 -28.34 1.35 8.64
CA THR A 761 -28.21 0.59 7.41
C THR A 761 -27.24 -0.55 7.65
N ASP A 762 -27.64 -1.78 7.35
CA ASP A 762 -26.84 -2.99 7.50
C ASP A 762 -26.71 -3.70 6.16
N ILE A 763 -25.48 -3.86 5.68
CA ILE A 763 -25.18 -4.61 4.46
C ILE A 763 -24.31 -5.78 4.82
N SER A 764 -24.70 -6.96 4.39
CA SER A 764 -23.86 -8.15 4.46
C SER A 764 -23.64 -8.76 3.08
N GLY A 765 -22.46 -9.33 2.87
CA GLY A 765 -22.08 -9.96 1.62
C GLY A 765 -21.29 -11.24 1.83
N ILE A 766 -21.45 -12.18 0.90
CA ILE A 766 -20.67 -13.40 0.81
C ILE A 766 -20.10 -13.48 -0.60
N ASP A 767 -18.82 -13.71 -0.70
CA ASP A 767 -18.11 -13.92 -1.96
C ASP A 767 -17.53 -15.33 -1.95
N ALA A 768 -17.80 -16.12 -2.99
CA ALA A 768 -17.19 -17.43 -3.19
C ALA A 768 -16.54 -17.48 -4.57
N GLY A 769 -15.33 -18.00 -4.67
CA GLY A 769 -14.62 -18.07 -5.94
C GLY A 769 -13.85 -19.37 -6.11
N GLY A 770 -13.77 -19.83 -7.36
CA GLY A 770 -12.95 -20.96 -7.76
C GLY A 770 -12.19 -20.65 -9.03
N LYS A 771 -10.91 -21.08 -9.10
CA LYS A 771 -10.11 -21.03 -10.32
C LYS A 771 -9.49 -22.40 -10.55
N LEU A 772 -9.52 -22.83 -11.80
CA LEU A 772 -8.87 -24.05 -12.26
C LEU A 772 -7.84 -23.65 -13.32
N TYR A 773 -6.63 -24.14 -13.14
CA TYR A 773 -5.50 -23.93 -14.03
C TYR A 773 -5.08 -25.27 -14.62
N VAL A 774 -5.03 -25.37 -15.94
CA VAL A 774 -4.58 -26.57 -16.66
C VAL A 774 -3.45 -26.19 -17.60
N LYS A 775 -2.31 -26.88 -17.48
CA LYS A 775 -1.15 -26.68 -18.37
C LYS A 775 -0.73 -28.00 -18.97
N THR A 776 -0.78 -28.09 -20.28
CA THR A 776 -0.32 -29.27 -21.02
C THR A 776 0.59 -28.83 -22.17
N GLY A 777 1.88 -29.13 -22.05
CA GLY A 777 2.86 -28.71 -23.05
C GLY A 777 2.87 -27.18 -23.27
N ARG A 778 2.40 -26.76 -24.44
CA ARG A 778 2.35 -25.36 -24.87
C ARG A 778 0.99 -24.67 -24.61
N LEU A 779 0.00 -25.45 -24.19
CA LEU A 779 -1.34 -24.97 -23.92
C LEU A 779 -1.51 -24.66 -22.43
N LYS A 780 -2.01 -23.48 -22.12
CA LYS A 780 -2.52 -23.08 -20.79
C LYS A 780 -4.02 -22.82 -20.93
N PHE A 781 -4.80 -23.36 -20.01
CA PHE A 781 -6.22 -23.08 -19.90
C PHE A 781 -6.52 -22.64 -18.46
N THR A 782 -7.36 -21.62 -18.33
CA THR A 782 -7.83 -21.15 -17.02
C THR A 782 -9.35 -21.01 -17.08
N ALA A 783 -10.02 -21.58 -16.09
CA ALA A 783 -11.43 -21.35 -15.82
C ALA A 783 -11.57 -20.71 -14.46
N SER A 784 -12.39 -19.69 -14.36
CA SER A 784 -12.71 -19.00 -13.10
C SER A 784 -14.20 -18.87 -12.94
N MET A 785 -14.70 -19.10 -11.73
CA MET A 785 -16.09 -18.85 -11.37
C MET A 785 -16.09 -18.04 -10.07
N ALA A 786 -16.90 -16.99 -10.04
CA ALA A 786 -17.14 -16.23 -8.83
C ALA A 786 -18.63 -16.06 -8.61
N TYR A 787 -19.03 -16.15 -7.35
CA TYR A 787 -20.36 -15.87 -6.86
C TYR A 787 -20.26 -14.78 -5.79
N SER A 788 -21.07 -13.74 -5.91
CA SER A 788 -21.18 -12.67 -4.92
C SER A 788 -22.63 -12.49 -4.54
N HIS A 789 -22.90 -12.61 -3.26
CA HIS A 789 -24.22 -12.34 -2.64
C HIS A 789 -24.11 -11.07 -1.82
N SER A 790 -25.03 -10.13 -2.00
CA SER A 790 -25.15 -8.93 -1.17
C SER A 790 -26.59 -8.74 -0.73
N LYS A 791 -26.77 -8.44 0.56
CA LYS A 791 -28.06 -8.27 1.19
C LYS A 791 -28.10 -7.02 2.03
N THR A 792 -29.17 -6.24 1.84
CA THR A 792 -29.65 -5.18 2.75
C THR A 792 -30.98 -5.58 3.35
N ASP A 793 -31.58 -4.76 4.20
CA ASP A 793 -32.92 -4.99 4.73
C ASP A 793 -33.99 -5.03 3.62
N THR A 794 -33.76 -4.31 2.51
CA THR A 794 -34.74 -4.12 1.43
C THR A 794 -34.43 -4.93 0.17
N TYR A 795 -33.13 -5.17 -0.12
CA TYR A 795 -32.68 -5.74 -1.39
C TYR A 795 -31.78 -6.96 -1.19
N ARG A 796 -31.82 -7.87 -2.16
CA ARG A 796 -30.88 -9.00 -2.30
C ARG A 796 -30.39 -9.04 -3.74
N TYR A 797 -29.10 -9.28 -3.90
CA TYR A 797 -28.48 -9.43 -5.20
C TYR A 797 -27.50 -10.60 -5.21
N ASP A 798 -27.60 -11.37 -6.29
CA ASP A 798 -26.76 -12.50 -6.59
C ASP A 798 -26.08 -12.27 -7.94
N ILE A 799 -24.77 -12.35 -7.97
CA ILE A 799 -23.98 -12.17 -9.18
C ILE A 799 -23.13 -13.41 -9.39
N TYR A 800 -23.14 -13.90 -10.62
CA TYR A 800 -22.32 -15.01 -11.08
C TYR A 800 -21.40 -14.52 -12.20
N ASP A 801 -20.11 -14.66 -11.99
CA ASP A 801 -19.09 -14.35 -12.99
C ASP A 801 -18.41 -15.65 -13.45
N LEU A 802 -18.37 -15.88 -14.74
CA LEU A 802 -17.65 -16.99 -15.35
C LEU A 802 -16.61 -16.45 -16.34
N GLY A 803 -15.36 -16.81 -16.11
CA GLY A 803 -14.25 -16.46 -16.97
C GLY A 803 -13.55 -17.70 -17.52
N LEU A 804 -13.20 -17.67 -18.82
CA LEU A 804 -12.45 -18.73 -19.48
C LEU A 804 -11.30 -18.11 -20.26
N SER A 805 -10.13 -18.71 -20.23
CA SER A 805 -9.02 -18.29 -21.07
C SER A 805 -8.21 -19.47 -21.55
N ALA A 806 -7.69 -19.37 -22.76
CA ALA A 806 -6.79 -20.34 -23.37
C ALA A 806 -5.61 -19.60 -24.01
N GLU A 807 -4.41 -20.07 -23.77
CA GLU A 807 -3.18 -19.55 -24.36
C GLU A 807 -2.37 -20.69 -24.98
N TYR A 808 -1.95 -20.51 -26.23
CA TYR A 808 -1.11 -21.47 -26.94
C TYR A 808 0.20 -20.81 -27.38
N LYS A 809 1.32 -21.28 -26.81
CA LYS A 809 2.65 -20.69 -27.04
C LYS A 809 3.37 -21.36 -28.21
N ILE A 810 3.74 -20.57 -29.23
CA ILE A 810 4.51 -20.99 -30.39
C ILE A 810 5.82 -20.20 -30.43
N ARG A 811 6.91 -20.75 -29.88
CA ARG A 811 8.18 -20.02 -29.73
C ARG A 811 8.00 -18.66 -29.01
N ARG A 812 8.12 -17.54 -29.74
CA ARG A 812 7.98 -16.17 -29.26
C ARG A 812 6.56 -15.60 -29.41
N LEU A 813 5.67 -16.33 -30.06
CA LEU A 813 4.28 -15.95 -30.28
C LEU A 813 3.37 -16.74 -29.34
N THR A 814 2.39 -16.08 -28.74
CA THR A 814 1.32 -16.71 -27.95
C THR A 814 -0.03 -16.29 -28.52
N LEU A 815 -0.82 -17.27 -28.93
CA LEU A 815 -2.23 -17.09 -29.29
C LEU A 815 -3.04 -17.05 -27.99
N LYS A 816 -4.00 -16.13 -27.90
CA LYS A 816 -4.82 -15.92 -26.70
C LYS A 816 -6.29 -15.90 -27.09
N LEU A 817 -7.10 -16.61 -26.33
CA LEU A 817 -8.57 -16.51 -26.33
C LEU A 817 -8.99 -16.25 -24.89
N SER A 818 -9.82 -15.27 -24.66
CA SER A 818 -10.40 -14.98 -23.36
C SER A 818 -11.87 -14.64 -23.46
N ALA A 819 -12.59 -15.07 -22.45
CA ALA A 819 -13.99 -14.80 -22.25
C ALA A 819 -14.16 -14.43 -20.78
N GLU A 820 -14.42 -13.16 -20.49
CA GLU A 820 -14.57 -12.63 -19.15
C GLU A 820 -16.04 -12.32 -18.89
N ASN A 821 -16.53 -12.71 -17.72
CA ASN A 821 -17.92 -12.48 -17.28
C ASN A 821 -18.95 -12.90 -18.34
N VAL A 822 -18.78 -14.10 -18.91
CA VAL A 822 -19.61 -14.59 -20.05
C VAL A 822 -21.09 -14.73 -19.74
N LEU A 823 -21.47 -14.82 -18.46
CA LEU A 823 -22.87 -14.90 -18.02
C LEU A 823 -23.56 -13.53 -18.08
N ASN A 824 -22.81 -12.44 -18.19
CA ASN A 824 -23.33 -11.06 -18.16
C ASN A 824 -22.74 -10.23 -19.32
N LEU A 825 -22.88 -10.72 -20.56
CA LEU A 825 -22.34 -10.05 -21.76
C LEU A 825 -23.06 -8.74 -22.12
N ASP A 826 -24.29 -8.55 -21.68
CA ASP A 826 -25.11 -7.37 -22.00
C ASP A 826 -25.22 -6.38 -20.83
N SER A 827 -25.38 -6.87 -19.62
CA SER A 827 -25.52 -6.04 -18.41
C SER A 827 -25.02 -6.75 -17.18
N ASN A 828 -24.54 -5.98 -16.22
CA ASN A 828 -24.17 -6.43 -14.89
C ASN A 828 -24.58 -5.34 -13.91
N SER A 829 -25.09 -5.68 -12.74
CA SER A 829 -25.61 -4.74 -11.75
C SER A 829 -25.09 -5.05 -10.36
N TRP A 830 -24.92 -4.03 -9.55
CA TRP A 830 -24.44 -4.11 -8.17
C TRP A 830 -25.19 -3.14 -7.27
N ILE A 831 -25.17 -3.39 -5.95
CA ILE A 831 -25.69 -2.45 -4.96
C ILE A 831 -24.57 -1.96 -4.04
N ASN A 832 -24.71 -0.68 -3.64
CA ASN A 832 -23.94 -0.06 -2.58
C ASN A 832 -24.88 0.77 -1.68
N THR A 833 -24.39 1.23 -0.55
CA THR A 833 -25.06 2.25 0.25
C THR A 833 -24.13 3.42 0.49
N LEU A 834 -24.75 4.59 0.47
CA LEU A 834 -24.11 5.85 0.83
C LEU A 834 -24.83 6.41 2.06
N VAL A 835 -24.07 6.87 3.05
CA VAL A 835 -24.60 7.54 4.23
C VAL A 835 -23.89 8.86 4.40
N THR A 836 -24.68 9.92 4.43
CA THR A 836 -24.23 11.30 4.68
C THR A 836 -24.84 11.80 5.99
N PRO A 837 -24.40 12.93 6.53
CA PRO A 837 -25.01 13.53 7.72
C PRO A 837 -26.50 13.85 7.60
N TYR A 838 -27.07 13.91 6.40
CA TYR A 838 -28.42 14.40 6.11
C TYR A 838 -29.27 13.48 5.24
N TYR A 839 -28.72 12.45 4.59
CA TYR A 839 -29.48 11.38 3.95
C TYR A 839 -28.73 10.06 3.96
N SER A 840 -29.48 8.97 3.84
CA SER A 840 -28.96 7.65 3.50
C SER A 840 -29.48 7.25 2.11
N ALA A 841 -28.67 6.58 1.33
CA ALA A 841 -29.05 6.12 0.00
C ALA A 841 -28.68 4.67 -0.24
N ILE A 842 -29.55 3.98 -0.97
CA ILE A 842 -29.26 2.70 -1.59
C ILE A 842 -28.99 2.97 -3.07
N GLU A 843 -27.80 2.65 -3.52
CA GLU A 843 -27.35 2.87 -4.88
C GLU A 843 -27.38 1.55 -5.66
N ARG A 844 -28.06 1.54 -6.78
CA ARG A 844 -27.99 0.48 -7.79
C ARG A 844 -27.23 1.02 -8.99
N TYR A 845 -26.24 0.32 -9.44
CA TYR A 845 -25.44 0.75 -10.57
C TYR A 845 -25.08 -0.38 -11.52
N ASN A 846 -24.94 -0.02 -12.78
CA ASN A 846 -24.48 -0.93 -13.81
C ASN A 846 -22.96 -1.04 -13.74
N ARG A 847 -22.47 -2.26 -13.98
CA ARG A 847 -21.04 -2.58 -14.09
C ARG A 847 -20.69 -2.89 -15.54
N MET A 848 -19.41 -2.93 -15.85
CA MET A 848 -18.92 -3.33 -17.15
C MET A 848 -19.49 -4.70 -17.58
N PRO A 849 -20.03 -4.80 -18.79
CA PRO A 849 -20.45 -6.08 -19.33
C PRO A 849 -19.27 -6.99 -19.60
N GLY A 850 -19.52 -8.29 -19.68
CA GLY A 850 -18.51 -9.27 -20.04
C GLY A 850 -17.98 -9.09 -21.46
N CYS A 851 -16.87 -9.74 -21.79
CA CYS A 851 -16.26 -9.65 -23.10
C CYS A 851 -15.68 -10.98 -23.60
N LEU A 852 -15.71 -11.14 -24.93
CA LEU A 852 -15.07 -12.25 -25.65
C LEU A 852 -13.95 -11.66 -26.51
N MET A 853 -12.72 -12.16 -26.38
CA MET A 853 -11.58 -11.59 -27.07
C MET A 853 -10.64 -12.66 -27.62
N ALA A 854 -10.03 -12.35 -28.76
CA ALA A 854 -8.94 -13.11 -29.36
C ALA A 854 -7.74 -12.20 -29.56
N GLY A 855 -6.53 -12.73 -29.36
CA GLY A 855 -5.35 -11.89 -29.41
C GLY A 855 -4.06 -12.65 -29.63
N LEU A 856 -3.00 -11.86 -29.81
CA LEU A 856 -1.63 -12.29 -30.07
C LEU A 856 -0.68 -11.57 -29.10
N LYS A 857 0.22 -12.32 -28.49
CA LYS A 857 1.35 -11.75 -27.73
C LYS A 857 2.66 -12.19 -28.37
N TRP A 858 3.48 -11.23 -28.71
CA TRP A 858 4.83 -11.46 -29.25
C TRP A 858 5.87 -11.01 -28.22
N THR A 859 6.80 -11.90 -27.85
CA THR A 859 7.90 -11.65 -26.90
C THR A 859 9.23 -11.62 -27.66
N TYR A 860 10.06 -10.59 -27.45
CA TYR A 860 11.31 -10.37 -28.17
C TYR A 860 12.52 -10.16 -27.24
#